data_77138c0e3648c5c44df881e3a2259cf6
#
_entry.id   77138c0e3648c5c44df881e3a2259cf6
#
_cell.length_a   1.000
_cell.length_b   1.000
_cell.length_c   1.000
_cell.angle_alpha   90.00
_cell.angle_beta   90.00
_cell.angle_gamma   90.00
#
_symmetry.space_group_name_H-M   'P 1'
#
loop_
_entity.id
_entity.type
_entity.pdbx_description
1 polymer ?
#
loop_
_entity_poly.entity_id
_entity_poly.type
_entity_poly.pdbx_seq_one_letter_code
_entity_poly.pdbx_strand_id
1 'polypeptide(L)'
;MNRVPNIAKQPQKSSQRKEKAPPEVPAIITDKERGSYYEKGRFLGKGGFAHCYELTNRATREVVAGKVVPKTMLVKQYQRDKMTQEVQIHRELCHKNIVKLFHFFEDSLNVYITLELCARRSLMELHKRRKAVTEPEARYFTHQVVEGVLYLHDLKIIHRDMKLGNLFLNDDLVVKIGDFGLATTVDGDERKKTLCGTPNYIAPEVLNKMGHSFEVDIWAVGCILYILLFGQPPFESKSLEETYSRIRHNNYTIPSSSTQTASNLIRKMLHADPTKRPTAKEVHRDIFFKSGFMPARLPVSCLTMVPKFGGHETSMMEENVAPRGTDARVQRPLNGRAGLAALPPHMVANNAEREKAQQQASEATFREPEDAYLSQLFHQVAVLLEQRIPGIEEEEAALDGYQSPECLPIFWISKWVDYSDKYGIGYQLCDNSVGVLFNDNSRIMLDQAGNELTYIEKSNKEHYFSMQNGEIPMTLNKKVTLLKYFRSYMNDHLVKAGEGSEQRVGDDLARLPTLRVWFRTKSAIVLHLSNGTVQINFFNDHVKMMMCPLMQAVTFIDQNKRMLTYKLSNLQRNGCPEKFLHRLKYAKTMIERLMSDANVVAHNPSRQADVPRGMASARSASAGSRGPIHNGSHLPQSASGSNIHPRR
;
A
#
# COMPACT_ATOMS: atom_id res chain seq x y z
N MET A 1 -76.98 2.16 15.43
CA MET A 1 -76.82 0.74 15.10
C MET A 1 -76.63 0.63 13.60
N ASN A 2 -75.39 0.49 13.14
CA ASN A 2 -75.12 0.00 11.78
C ASN A 2 -73.71 -0.65 11.82
N ARG A 3 -73.71 -1.97 11.67
CA ARG A 3 -72.51 -2.82 11.65
C ARG A 3 -71.86 -2.70 10.28
N VAL A 4 -70.56 -2.40 10.24
CA VAL A 4 -69.67 -2.51 9.06
C VAL A 4 -69.16 -3.96 8.96
N PRO A 5 -69.16 -4.63 7.81
CA PRO A 5 -68.70 -6.01 7.69
C PRO A 5 -67.17 -6.06 7.60
N ASN A 6 -66.61 -7.04 8.27
CA ASN A 6 -65.21 -7.38 8.36
C ASN A 6 -64.77 -8.09 7.04
N ILE A 7 -63.93 -7.46 6.24
CA ILE A 7 -63.32 -8.09 5.04
C ILE A 7 -62.06 -8.80 5.45
N ALA A 8 -62.11 -10.12 5.50
CA ALA A 8 -60.96 -11.00 5.70
C ALA A 8 -59.93 -10.82 4.58
N LYS A 9 -58.71 -10.38 4.95
CA LYS A 9 -57.55 -10.38 4.03
C LYS A 9 -57.07 -11.81 3.79
N GLN A 10 -57.25 -12.30 2.57
CA GLN A 10 -56.58 -13.52 2.10
C GLN A 10 -55.04 -13.31 2.05
N PRO A 11 -54.21 -14.30 2.45
CA PRO A 11 -52.77 -14.19 2.32
C PRO A 11 -52.35 -14.35 0.88
N GLN A 12 -51.81 -13.28 0.30
CA GLN A 12 -51.12 -13.35 -1.00
C GLN A 12 -49.90 -14.24 -0.85
N LYS A 13 -49.93 -15.42 -1.48
CA LYS A 13 -48.75 -16.24 -1.70
C LYS A 13 -47.81 -15.49 -2.68
N SER A 14 -46.79 -14.83 -2.15
CA SER A 14 -45.67 -14.35 -2.96
C SER A 14 -44.91 -15.58 -3.46
N SER A 15 -45.09 -15.92 -4.74
CA SER A 15 -44.21 -16.86 -5.42
C SER A 15 -42.83 -16.25 -5.50
N GLN A 16 -41.92 -16.60 -4.59
CA GLN A 16 -40.50 -16.36 -4.73
C GLN A 16 -40.04 -17.12 -5.98
N ARG A 17 -39.90 -16.41 -7.09
CA ARG A 17 -39.10 -16.88 -8.23
C ARG A 17 -37.67 -17.07 -7.67
N LYS A 18 -37.26 -18.32 -7.49
CA LYS A 18 -35.83 -18.65 -7.27
C LYS A 18 -35.06 -18.10 -8.47
N GLU A 19 -34.35 -17.00 -8.28
CA GLU A 19 -33.38 -16.54 -9.27
C GLU A 19 -32.42 -17.70 -9.51
N LYS A 20 -32.36 -18.20 -10.74
CA LYS A 20 -31.37 -19.19 -11.14
C LYS A 20 -30.01 -18.57 -10.94
N ALA A 21 -29.12 -19.27 -10.22
CA ALA A 21 -27.74 -18.87 -10.10
C ALA A 21 -27.16 -18.59 -11.50
N PRO A 22 -26.37 -17.52 -11.67
CA PRO A 22 -25.75 -17.22 -12.96
C PRO A 22 -24.95 -18.45 -13.43
N PRO A 23 -24.92 -18.73 -14.75
CA PRO A 23 -24.20 -19.88 -15.29
C PRO A 23 -22.72 -19.80 -14.88
N GLU A 24 -22.18 -20.94 -14.50
CA GLU A 24 -20.78 -21.05 -14.08
C GLU A 24 -19.86 -20.74 -15.27
N VAL A 25 -18.88 -19.86 -15.06
CA VAL A 25 -17.90 -19.51 -16.10
C VAL A 25 -17.00 -20.71 -16.35
N PRO A 26 -16.84 -21.19 -17.59
CA PRO A 26 -16.05 -22.39 -17.88
C PRO A 26 -14.58 -22.23 -17.46
N ALA A 27 -13.93 -23.34 -17.10
CA ALA A 27 -12.51 -23.35 -16.73
C ALA A 27 -11.60 -22.97 -17.90
N ILE A 28 -12.01 -23.32 -19.14
CA ILE A 28 -11.33 -22.94 -20.38
C ILE A 28 -12.30 -22.11 -21.20
N ILE A 29 -11.88 -20.91 -21.55
CA ILE A 29 -12.62 -19.94 -22.36
C ILE A 29 -11.99 -19.92 -23.75
N THR A 30 -12.81 -20.06 -24.79
CA THR A 30 -12.34 -20.12 -26.18
C THR A 30 -12.75 -18.85 -26.92
N ASP A 31 -11.78 -18.13 -27.41
CA ASP A 31 -11.95 -17.08 -28.42
C ASP A 31 -11.87 -17.71 -29.81
N LYS A 32 -13.03 -17.94 -30.43
CA LYS A 32 -13.12 -18.59 -31.74
C LYS A 32 -12.62 -17.70 -32.87
N GLU A 33 -12.69 -16.38 -32.72
CA GLU A 33 -12.28 -15.42 -33.75
C GLU A 33 -10.76 -15.41 -33.92
N ARG A 34 -10.02 -15.51 -32.79
CA ARG A 34 -8.55 -15.51 -32.78
C ARG A 34 -7.94 -16.90 -32.62
N GLY A 35 -8.75 -17.93 -32.43
CA GLY A 35 -8.26 -19.28 -32.15
C GLY A 35 -7.49 -19.37 -30.81
N SER A 36 -7.77 -18.47 -29.88
CA SER A 36 -7.05 -18.38 -28.61
C SER A 36 -7.84 -19.07 -27.49
N TYR A 37 -7.10 -19.67 -26.54
CA TYR A 37 -7.66 -20.35 -25.39
C TYR A 37 -7.15 -19.69 -24.11
N TYR A 38 -8.08 -19.38 -23.19
CA TYR A 38 -7.75 -18.78 -21.91
C TYR A 38 -8.13 -19.72 -20.76
N GLU A 39 -7.21 -19.94 -19.85
CA GLU A 39 -7.49 -20.63 -18.59
C GLU A 39 -8.05 -19.62 -17.57
N LYS A 40 -9.20 -19.95 -16.97
CA LYS A 40 -9.79 -19.15 -15.90
C LYS A 40 -8.98 -19.34 -14.62
N GLY A 41 -8.40 -18.25 -14.16
CA GLY A 41 -7.66 -18.17 -12.92
C GLY A 41 -8.47 -17.58 -11.77
N ARG A 42 -7.80 -16.83 -10.91
CA ARG A 42 -8.32 -16.24 -9.68
C ARG A 42 -9.47 -15.26 -9.96
N PHE A 43 -10.49 -15.30 -9.10
CA PHE A 43 -11.56 -14.29 -9.09
C PHE A 43 -11.01 -12.94 -8.60
N LEU A 44 -11.19 -11.89 -9.40
CA LEU A 44 -10.71 -10.54 -9.12
C LEU A 44 -11.76 -9.66 -8.44
N GLY A 45 -13.03 -9.86 -8.77
CA GLY A 45 -14.11 -9.08 -8.22
C GLY A 45 -15.44 -9.21 -8.99
N LYS A 46 -16.48 -8.64 -8.40
CA LYS A 46 -17.82 -8.57 -8.99
C LYS A 46 -18.17 -7.11 -9.26
N GLY A 47 -18.50 -6.79 -10.51
CA GLY A 47 -19.13 -5.52 -10.91
C GLY A 47 -20.60 -5.74 -11.22
N GLY A 48 -21.42 -4.72 -11.29
CA GLY A 48 -22.86 -4.76 -11.52
C GLY A 48 -23.45 -6.05 -12.10
N PHE A 49 -23.19 -6.34 -13.37
CA PHE A 49 -23.63 -7.55 -14.07
C PHE A 49 -22.49 -8.49 -14.46
N ALA A 50 -21.24 -8.15 -14.13
CA ALA A 50 -20.05 -8.85 -14.58
C ALA A 50 -19.27 -9.50 -13.42
N HIS A 51 -18.59 -10.58 -13.73
CA HIS A 51 -17.58 -11.19 -12.86
C HIS A 51 -16.20 -11.04 -13.52
N CYS A 52 -15.20 -10.62 -12.75
CA CYS A 52 -13.85 -10.45 -13.26
C CYS A 52 -12.95 -11.58 -12.76
N TYR A 53 -12.17 -12.15 -13.66
CA TYR A 53 -11.22 -13.23 -13.37
C TYR A 53 -9.85 -12.90 -13.99
N GLU A 54 -8.80 -13.47 -13.46
CA GLU A 54 -7.55 -13.60 -14.20
C GLU A 54 -7.77 -14.63 -15.33
N LEU A 55 -7.32 -14.28 -16.53
CA LEU A 55 -7.35 -15.16 -17.68
C LEU A 55 -5.94 -15.32 -18.21
N THR A 56 -5.48 -16.56 -18.34
CA THR A 56 -4.16 -16.86 -18.87
C THR A 56 -4.31 -17.40 -20.29
N ASN A 57 -3.71 -16.73 -21.24
CA ASN A 57 -3.61 -17.24 -22.60
C ASN A 57 -2.72 -18.49 -22.62
N ARG A 58 -3.21 -19.62 -23.14
CA ARG A 58 -2.49 -20.89 -23.14
C ARG A 58 -1.24 -20.88 -24.02
N ALA A 59 -1.30 -20.15 -25.13
CA ALA A 59 -0.20 -20.09 -26.10
C ALA A 59 0.91 -19.12 -25.68
N THR A 60 0.53 -17.87 -25.28
CA THR A 60 1.50 -16.82 -24.94
C THR A 60 1.86 -16.78 -23.47
N ARG A 61 1.11 -17.48 -22.62
CA ARG A 61 1.20 -17.42 -21.15
C ARG A 61 0.92 -16.04 -20.55
N GLU A 62 0.54 -15.08 -21.36
CA GLU A 62 0.16 -13.75 -20.91
C GLU A 62 -1.09 -13.82 -20.01
N VAL A 63 -1.08 -13.03 -18.92
CA VAL A 63 -2.18 -12.95 -17.96
C VAL A 63 -2.89 -11.62 -18.12
N VAL A 64 -4.18 -11.69 -18.34
CA VAL A 64 -5.05 -10.52 -18.50
C VAL A 64 -6.20 -10.56 -17.50
N ALA A 65 -6.86 -9.44 -17.26
CA ALA A 65 -8.12 -9.43 -16.55
C ALA A 65 -9.27 -9.71 -17.55
N GLY A 66 -10.11 -10.68 -17.21
CA GLY A 66 -11.29 -11.00 -18.01
C GLY A 66 -12.57 -10.55 -17.32
N LYS A 67 -13.27 -9.57 -17.88
CA LYS A 67 -14.61 -9.17 -17.46
C LYS A 67 -15.62 -10.04 -18.19
N VAL A 68 -16.31 -10.92 -17.45
CA VAL A 68 -17.27 -11.90 -17.99
C VAL A 68 -18.68 -11.45 -17.67
N VAL A 69 -19.50 -11.24 -18.69
CA VAL A 69 -20.89 -10.81 -18.58
C VAL A 69 -21.80 -11.94 -19.07
N PRO A 70 -22.58 -12.60 -18.21
CA PRO A 70 -23.54 -13.61 -18.64
C PRO A 70 -24.62 -12.98 -19.56
N LYS A 71 -24.88 -13.60 -20.71
CA LYS A 71 -25.92 -13.13 -21.65
C LYS A 71 -27.32 -13.11 -21.02
N THR A 72 -27.53 -13.93 -19.99
CA THR A 72 -28.77 -13.90 -19.18
C THR A 72 -28.98 -12.57 -18.44
N MET A 73 -27.93 -11.77 -18.24
CA MET A 73 -28.01 -10.44 -17.66
C MET A 73 -28.24 -9.33 -18.71
N LEU A 74 -28.18 -9.68 -19.99
CA LEU A 74 -28.34 -8.78 -21.14
C LEU A 74 -29.67 -9.01 -21.86
N VAL A 75 -30.77 -9.26 -21.12
CA VAL A 75 -32.06 -9.60 -21.68
C VAL A 75 -32.72 -8.40 -22.36
N LYS A 76 -32.63 -7.23 -21.71
CA LYS A 76 -33.29 -6.01 -22.22
C LYS A 76 -32.35 -5.28 -23.19
N GLN A 77 -32.96 -4.70 -24.26
CA GLN A 77 -32.20 -4.00 -25.31
C GLN A 77 -31.29 -2.91 -24.74
N TYR A 78 -31.79 -2.07 -23.83
CA TYR A 78 -30.96 -1.01 -23.21
C TYR A 78 -29.71 -1.52 -22.47
N GLN A 79 -29.72 -2.79 -21.95
CA GLN A 79 -28.56 -3.39 -21.30
C GLN A 79 -27.49 -3.77 -22.33
N ARG A 80 -27.92 -4.27 -23.50
CA ARG A 80 -27.03 -4.58 -24.63
C ARG A 80 -26.43 -3.30 -25.20
N ASP A 81 -27.25 -2.29 -25.45
CA ASP A 81 -26.82 -1.00 -25.98
C ASP A 81 -25.78 -0.36 -25.07
N LYS A 82 -26.02 -0.41 -23.75
CA LYS A 82 -25.09 0.11 -22.74
C LYS A 82 -23.76 -0.63 -22.75
N MET A 83 -23.76 -1.96 -22.84
CA MET A 83 -22.55 -2.75 -22.93
C MET A 83 -21.80 -2.50 -24.24
N THR A 84 -22.51 -2.42 -25.36
CA THR A 84 -21.95 -2.08 -26.67
C THR A 84 -21.26 -0.71 -26.61
N GLN A 85 -21.92 0.29 -26.04
CA GLN A 85 -21.38 1.63 -25.87
C GLN A 85 -20.10 1.61 -24.99
N GLU A 86 -20.12 0.87 -23.87
CA GLU A 86 -18.94 0.71 -23.01
C GLU A 86 -17.75 0.17 -23.80
N VAL A 87 -17.95 -0.91 -24.56
CA VAL A 87 -16.90 -1.52 -25.37
C VAL A 87 -16.44 -0.60 -26.50
N GLN A 88 -17.36 0.07 -27.19
CA GLN A 88 -17.02 1.01 -28.26
C GLN A 88 -16.15 2.17 -27.77
N ILE A 89 -16.54 2.80 -26.64
CA ILE A 89 -15.73 3.87 -26.05
C ILE A 89 -14.39 3.32 -25.61
N HIS A 90 -14.36 2.23 -24.83
CA HIS A 90 -13.14 1.76 -24.16
C HIS A 90 -12.07 1.23 -25.14
N ARG A 91 -12.47 0.57 -26.23
CA ARG A 91 -11.51 -0.01 -27.19
C ARG A 91 -10.66 1.03 -27.93
N GLU A 92 -11.14 2.28 -28.02
CA GLU A 92 -10.44 3.37 -28.70
C GLU A 92 -9.48 4.12 -27.78
N LEU A 93 -9.54 3.82 -26.47
CA LEU A 93 -8.69 4.49 -25.47
C LEU A 93 -7.32 3.85 -25.39
N CYS A 94 -6.27 4.68 -25.54
CA CYS A 94 -4.87 4.28 -25.38
C CYS A 94 -4.10 5.36 -24.62
N HIS A 95 -3.97 5.21 -23.31
CA HIS A 95 -3.26 6.16 -22.45
C HIS A 95 -2.64 5.43 -21.24
N LYS A 96 -1.48 5.93 -20.76
CA LYS A 96 -0.77 5.33 -19.61
C LYS A 96 -1.62 5.21 -18.34
N ASN A 97 -2.59 6.11 -18.15
CA ASN A 97 -3.47 6.15 -16.97
C ASN A 97 -4.89 5.63 -17.26
N ILE A 98 -5.08 4.88 -18.32
CA ILE A 98 -6.33 4.18 -18.64
C ILE A 98 -6.06 2.68 -18.69
N VAL A 99 -6.96 1.87 -18.13
CA VAL A 99 -6.91 0.41 -18.27
C VAL A 99 -7.05 0.06 -19.75
N LYS A 100 -6.09 -0.65 -20.33
CA LYS A 100 -6.12 -1.03 -21.74
C LYS A 100 -7.15 -2.14 -21.98
N LEU A 101 -8.01 -1.99 -22.97
CA LEU A 101 -8.84 -3.07 -23.50
C LEU A 101 -8.08 -3.76 -24.63
N PHE A 102 -7.89 -5.09 -24.52
CA PHE A 102 -7.15 -5.86 -25.54
C PHE A 102 -8.08 -6.45 -26.57
N HIS A 103 -9.17 -7.09 -26.13
CA HIS A 103 -10.09 -7.77 -27.03
C HIS A 103 -11.48 -7.96 -26.40
N PHE A 104 -12.47 -8.14 -27.26
CA PHE A 104 -13.86 -8.44 -26.95
C PHE A 104 -14.31 -9.61 -27.82
N PHE A 105 -14.91 -10.63 -27.22
CA PHE A 105 -15.48 -11.78 -27.91
C PHE A 105 -16.60 -12.40 -27.10
N GLU A 106 -17.34 -13.32 -27.70
CA GLU A 106 -18.47 -13.97 -27.03
C GLU A 106 -18.62 -15.46 -27.39
N ASP A 107 -19.28 -16.18 -26.51
CA ASP A 107 -19.76 -17.53 -26.75
C ASP A 107 -21.29 -17.61 -26.65
N SER A 108 -21.84 -18.82 -26.55
CA SER A 108 -23.28 -19.02 -26.42
C SER A 108 -23.88 -18.48 -25.11
N LEU A 109 -23.06 -18.38 -24.04
CA LEU A 109 -23.51 -18.07 -22.68
C LEU A 109 -23.06 -16.72 -22.18
N ASN A 110 -21.86 -16.29 -22.56
CA ASN A 110 -21.19 -15.14 -21.98
C ASN A 110 -20.60 -14.21 -23.05
N VAL A 111 -20.38 -12.98 -22.62
CA VAL A 111 -19.55 -12.00 -23.30
C VAL A 111 -18.27 -11.83 -22.48
N TYR A 112 -17.14 -11.75 -23.16
CA TYR A 112 -15.79 -11.65 -22.56
C TYR A 112 -15.10 -10.38 -23.05
N ILE A 113 -14.57 -9.62 -22.10
CA ILE A 113 -13.74 -8.43 -22.38
C ILE A 113 -12.40 -8.66 -21.71
N THR A 114 -11.32 -8.74 -22.48
CA THR A 114 -9.96 -8.87 -21.95
C THR A 114 -9.33 -7.51 -21.75
N LEU A 115 -8.85 -7.27 -20.55
CA LEU A 115 -8.32 -5.99 -20.07
C LEU A 115 -6.92 -6.15 -19.48
N GLU A 116 -6.18 -5.05 -19.41
CA GLU A 116 -4.93 -4.97 -18.66
C GLU A 116 -5.15 -5.41 -17.21
N LEU A 117 -4.29 -6.33 -16.73
CA LEU A 117 -4.35 -6.79 -15.36
C LEU A 117 -3.65 -5.78 -14.44
N CYS A 118 -4.40 -5.16 -13.56
CA CYS A 118 -3.89 -4.27 -12.52
C CYS A 118 -3.69 -5.07 -11.22
N ALA A 119 -2.52 -5.66 -11.04
CA ALA A 119 -2.25 -6.65 -10.00
C ALA A 119 -2.33 -6.09 -8.58
N ARG A 120 -2.15 -4.76 -8.39
CA ARG A 120 -2.20 -4.10 -7.08
C ARG A 120 -3.60 -3.65 -6.66
N ARG A 121 -4.63 -4.08 -7.42
CA ARG A 121 -6.05 -3.77 -7.19
C ARG A 121 -6.36 -2.28 -7.41
N SER A 122 -7.09 -1.63 -6.50
CA SER A 122 -7.53 -0.24 -6.66
C SER A 122 -7.14 0.65 -5.48
N LEU A 123 -7.23 1.97 -5.66
CA LEU A 123 -7.06 2.95 -4.58
C LEU A 123 -8.06 2.74 -3.43
N MET A 124 -9.19 2.07 -3.66
CA MET A 124 -10.11 1.66 -2.60
C MET A 124 -9.45 0.67 -1.64
N GLU A 125 -8.64 -0.27 -2.13
CA GLU A 125 -7.91 -1.22 -1.28
C GLU A 125 -6.79 -0.52 -0.49
N LEU A 126 -6.12 0.46 -1.09
CA LEU A 126 -5.18 1.34 -0.39
C LEU A 126 -5.90 2.09 0.74
N HIS A 127 -7.03 2.73 0.43
CA HIS A 127 -7.85 3.46 1.40
C HIS A 127 -8.35 2.57 2.56
N LYS A 128 -8.79 1.34 2.28
CA LYS A 128 -9.19 0.39 3.34
C LYS A 128 -8.07 0.09 4.31
N ARG A 129 -6.82 0.00 3.83
CA ARG A 129 -5.65 -0.33 4.64
C ARG A 129 -5.11 0.89 5.39
N ARG A 130 -4.94 2.00 4.69
CA ARG A 130 -4.23 3.17 5.19
C ARG A 130 -5.13 4.32 5.63
N LYS A 131 -6.40 4.31 5.25
CA LYS A 131 -7.38 5.40 5.40
C LYS A 131 -6.95 6.65 4.64
N ALA A 132 -6.05 7.45 5.20
CA ALA A 132 -5.44 8.59 4.54
C ALA A 132 -4.02 8.25 4.05
N VAL A 133 -3.54 8.99 3.09
CA VAL A 133 -2.15 8.97 2.61
C VAL A 133 -1.51 10.34 2.83
N THR A 134 -0.18 10.40 2.76
CA THR A 134 0.52 11.68 2.88
C THR A 134 0.24 12.59 1.67
N GLU A 135 0.47 13.88 1.83
CA GLU A 135 0.23 14.84 0.73
C GLU A 135 1.09 14.55 -0.52
N PRO A 136 2.40 14.18 -0.41
CA PRO A 136 3.18 13.74 -1.57
C PRO A 136 2.57 12.53 -2.29
N GLU A 137 2.05 11.52 -1.56
CA GLU A 137 1.36 10.39 -2.16
C GLU A 137 0.03 10.80 -2.81
N ALA A 138 -0.76 11.64 -2.11
CA ALA A 138 -2.02 12.14 -2.66
C ALA A 138 -1.78 12.95 -3.94
N ARG A 139 -0.72 13.75 -3.98
CA ARG A 139 -0.28 14.49 -5.16
C ARG A 139 0.09 13.55 -6.30
N TYR A 140 0.90 12.53 -6.03
CA TYR A 140 1.31 11.52 -7.00
C TYR A 140 0.11 10.79 -7.63
N PHE A 141 -0.81 10.27 -6.81
CA PHE A 141 -1.97 9.54 -7.32
C PHE A 141 -2.95 10.47 -8.05
N THR A 142 -3.27 11.63 -7.45
CA THR A 142 -4.24 12.56 -8.03
C THR A 142 -3.74 13.16 -9.34
N HIS A 143 -2.45 13.46 -9.48
CA HIS A 143 -1.87 13.95 -10.72
C HIS A 143 -2.13 12.98 -11.88
N GLN A 144 -1.90 11.68 -11.67
CA GLN A 144 -2.14 10.64 -12.67
C GLN A 144 -3.63 10.48 -13.01
N VAL A 145 -4.52 10.60 -12.00
CA VAL A 145 -5.96 10.63 -12.24
C VAL A 145 -6.33 11.78 -13.15
N VAL A 146 -5.79 12.98 -12.87
CA VAL A 146 -6.04 14.18 -13.67
C VAL A 146 -5.48 14.04 -15.09
N GLU A 147 -4.32 13.41 -15.29
CA GLU A 147 -3.79 13.11 -16.64
C GLU A 147 -4.74 12.21 -17.43
N GLY A 148 -5.27 11.16 -16.80
CA GLY A 148 -6.27 10.29 -17.43
C GLY A 148 -7.60 11.01 -17.74
N VAL A 149 -8.10 11.83 -16.82
CA VAL A 149 -9.32 12.62 -17.03
C VAL A 149 -9.12 13.66 -18.13
N LEU A 150 -7.97 14.32 -18.17
CA LEU A 150 -7.63 15.28 -19.24
C LEU A 150 -7.67 14.60 -20.61
N TYR A 151 -7.07 13.42 -20.75
CA TYR A 151 -7.11 12.62 -21.97
C TYR A 151 -8.56 12.27 -22.39
N LEU A 152 -9.41 11.83 -21.44
CA LEU A 152 -10.82 11.54 -21.74
C LEU A 152 -11.58 12.79 -22.20
N HIS A 153 -11.39 13.92 -21.51
CA HIS A 153 -12.08 15.17 -21.83
C HIS A 153 -11.63 15.75 -23.18
N ASP A 154 -10.36 15.60 -23.56
CA ASP A 154 -9.86 15.98 -24.89
C ASP A 154 -10.54 15.17 -26.00
N LEU A 155 -10.87 13.88 -25.74
CA LEU A 155 -11.64 13.01 -26.61
C LEU A 155 -13.17 13.21 -26.49
N LYS A 156 -13.64 14.23 -25.77
CA LYS A 156 -15.05 14.52 -25.51
C LYS A 156 -15.79 13.37 -24.78
N ILE A 157 -15.09 12.64 -23.94
CA ILE A 157 -15.65 11.54 -23.15
C ILE A 157 -15.74 12.00 -21.70
N ILE A 158 -16.93 11.78 -21.08
CA ILE A 158 -17.17 11.93 -19.64
C ILE A 158 -17.26 10.55 -19.03
N HIS A 159 -16.52 10.31 -17.94
CA HIS A 159 -16.50 9.00 -17.26
C HIS A 159 -17.74 8.77 -16.39
N ARG A 160 -18.19 9.77 -15.62
CA ARG A 160 -19.38 9.83 -14.76
C ARG A 160 -19.44 8.86 -13.56
N ASP A 161 -18.43 8.02 -13.36
CA ASP A 161 -18.32 7.13 -12.18
C ASP A 161 -16.87 7.08 -11.64
N MET A 162 -16.22 8.25 -11.60
CA MET A 162 -14.89 8.36 -10.99
C MET A 162 -15.00 8.13 -9.49
N LYS A 163 -14.27 7.13 -8.99
CA LYS A 163 -14.22 6.76 -7.56
C LYS A 163 -12.99 5.92 -7.28
N LEU A 164 -12.57 5.79 -6.01
CA LEU A 164 -11.39 5.00 -5.63
C LEU A 164 -11.44 3.55 -6.14
N GLY A 165 -12.64 2.96 -6.25
CA GLY A 165 -12.81 1.58 -6.72
C GLY A 165 -12.54 1.38 -8.22
N ASN A 166 -12.65 2.44 -9.02
CA ASN A 166 -12.42 2.44 -10.46
C ASN A 166 -11.02 2.95 -10.85
N LEU A 167 -10.19 3.29 -9.84
CA LEU A 167 -8.81 3.70 -10.00
C LEU A 167 -7.90 2.54 -9.61
N PHE A 168 -7.49 1.77 -10.60
CA PHE A 168 -6.67 0.58 -10.42
C PHE A 168 -5.18 0.94 -10.36
N LEU A 169 -4.37 0.03 -9.82
CA LEU A 169 -2.93 0.17 -9.72
C LEU A 169 -2.25 -1.03 -10.40
N ASN A 170 -1.35 -0.75 -11.33
CA ASN A 170 -0.49 -1.78 -11.90
C ASN A 170 0.66 -2.15 -10.95
N ASP A 171 1.60 -2.99 -11.39
CA ASP A 171 2.73 -3.42 -10.58
C ASP A 171 3.66 -2.28 -10.14
N ASP A 172 3.76 -1.21 -10.94
CA ASP A 172 4.55 -0.01 -10.68
C ASP A 172 3.81 1.07 -9.91
N LEU A 173 2.60 0.78 -9.41
CA LEU A 173 1.70 1.74 -8.76
C LEU A 173 1.26 2.91 -9.65
N VAL A 174 1.30 2.71 -10.97
CA VAL A 174 0.70 3.65 -11.91
C VAL A 174 -0.82 3.53 -11.83
N VAL A 175 -1.50 4.68 -11.69
CA VAL A 175 -2.96 4.73 -11.66
C VAL A 175 -3.54 4.47 -13.05
N LYS A 176 -4.51 3.58 -13.11
CA LYS A 176 -5.25 3.19 -14.31
C LYS A 176 -6.76 3.38 -14.09
N ILE A 177 -7.36 4.34 -14.79
CA ILE A 177 -8.82 4.55 -14.78
C ILE A 177 -9.49 3.41 -15.55
N GLY A 178 -10.49 2.77 -14.95
CA GLY A 178 -11.26 1.70 -15.59
C GLY A 178 -12.73 1.75 -15.24
N ASP A 179 -13.49 0.80 -15.75
CA ASP A 179 -14.96 0.68 -15.67
C ASP A 179 -15.70 1.84 -16.36
N PHE A 180 -15.74 1.78 -17.67
CA PHE A 180 -16.42 2.74 -18.56
C PHE A 180 -17.93 2.48 -18.74
N GLY A 181 -18.54 1.64 -17.87
CA GLY A 181 -19.96 1.26 -17.94
C GLY A 181 -20.96 2.42 -17.80
N LEU A 182 -20.50 3.60 -17.35
CA LEU A 182 -21.29 4.84 -17.31
C LEU A 182 -20.74 5.94 -18.21
N ALA A 183 -19.62 5.70 -18.92
CA ALA A 183 -19.01 6.69 -19.79
C ALA A 183 -19.93 7.06 -20.99
N THR A 184 -19.76 8.27 -21.47
CA THR A 184 -20.52 8.76 -22.65
C THR A 184 -19.71 9.83 -23.38
N THR A 185 -19.97 9.94 -24.69
CA THR A 185 -19.48 11.06 -25.51
C THR A 185 -20.40 12.27 -25.38
N VAL A 186 -19.84 13.44 -25.56
CA VAL A 186 -20.55 14.72 -25.55
C VAL A 186 -20.27 15.45 -26.86
N ASP A 187 -21.33 15.72 -27.62
CA ASP A 187 -21.24 16.48 -28.85
C ASP A 187 -21.68 17.93 -28.58
N GLY A 188 -20.77 18.87 -28.82
CA GLY A 188 -21.05 20.31 -28.63
C GLY A 188 -21.44 20.67 -27.18
N ASP A 189 -22.52 21.45 -27.06
CA ASP A 189 -23.05 21.95 -25.78
C ASP A 189 -24.09 21.02 -25.15
N GLU A 190 -24.20 19.77 -25.63
CA GLU A 190 -25.16 18.81 -25.11
C GLU A 190 -24.88 18.49 -23.63
N ARG A 191 -25.90 18.65 -22.77
CA ARG A 191 -25.85 18.25 -21.36
C ARG A 191 -26.65 16.99 -21.09
N LYS A 192 -26.00 16.00 -20.49
CA LYS A 192 -26.64 14.71 -20.15
C LYS A 192 -27.52 14.87 -18.91
N LYS A 193 -28.67 14.19 -18.86
CA LYS A 193 -29.65 14.31 -17.76
C LYS A 193 -29.80 13.03 -16.95
N THR A 194 -29.02 11.99 -17.25
CA THR A 194 -29.11 10.70 -16.60
C THR A 194 -28.61 10.80 -15.15
N LEU A 195 -29.44 10.40 -14.18
CA LEU A 195 -29.01 10.27 -12.79
C LEU A 195 -28.13 9.02 -12.67
N CYS A 196 -26.84 9.19 -12.54
CA CYS A 196 -25.86 8.10 -12.42
C CYS A 196 -24.67 8.52 -11.58
N GLY A 197 -23.87 7.54 -11.15
CA GLY A 197 -22.71 7.71 -10.30
C GLY A 197 -22.86 7.07 -8.92
N THR A 198 -21.78 7.10 -8.14
CA THR A 198 -21.71 6.53 -6.80
C THR A 198 -22.02 7.61 -5.77
N PRO A 199 -22.85 7.38 -4.73
CA PRO A 199 -23.37 8.41 -3.83
C PRO A 199 -22.37 9.43 -3.29
N ASN A 200 -21.21 8.97 -2.79
CA ASN A 200 -20.20 9.87 -2.19
C ASN A 200 -19.40 10.71 -3.20
N TYR A 201 -19.59 10.47 -4.51
CA TYR A 201 -18.85 11.14 -5.59
C TYR A 201 -19.76 11.90 -6.56
N ILE A 202 -21.08 11.85 -6.34
CA ILE A 202 -22.06 12.44 -7.24
C ILE A 202 -22.08 13.95 -7.08
N ALA A 203 -22.14 14.69 -8.19
CA ALA A 203 -22.15 16.14 -8.17
C ALA A 203 -23.57 16.72 -7.93
N PRO A 204 -23.72 17.92 -7.34
CA PRO A 204 -25.03 18.49 -6.99
C PRO A 204 -25.94 18.70 -8.20
N GLU A 205 -25.41 19.10 -9.37
CA GLU A 205 -26.22 19.27 -10.60
C GLU A 205 -26.82 17.95 -11.11
N VAL A 206 -26.14 16.81 -10.88
CA VAL A 206 -26.66 15.47 -11.21
C VAL A 206 -27.84 15.11 -10.30
N LEU A 207 -27.71 15.37 -8.98
CA LEU A 207 -28.79 15.17 -8.01
C LEU A 207 -30.01 16.07 -8.30
N ASN A 208 -29.77 17.28 -8.78
CA ASN A 208 -30.80 18.26 -9.10
C ASN A 208 -31.35 18.11 -10.54
N LYS A 209 -30.83 17.14 -11.31
CA LYS A 209 -31.24 16.87 -12.71
C LYS A 209 -31.12 18.09 -13.64
N MET A 210 -30.18 18.99 -13.37
CA MET A 210 -29.98 20.24 -14.11
C MET A 210 -29.23 20.04 -15.44
N GLY A 211 -28.80 18.83 -15.74
CA GLY A 211 -27.92 18.53 -16.87
C GLY A 211 -26.45 18.68 -16.47
N HIS A 212 -25.60 17.79 -16.97
CA HIS A 212 -24.19 17.72 -16.60
C HIS A 212 -23.29 17.43 -17.81
N SER A 213 -22.04 17.81 -17.70
CA SER A 213 -20.98 17.60 -18.68
C SER A 213 -19.67 17.24 -17.95
N PHE A 214 -18.52 17.68 -18.43
CA PHE A 214 -17.18 17.38 -17.92
C PHE A 214 -16.97 17.74 -16.44
N GLU A 215 -17.71 18.70 -15.93
CA GLU A 215 -17.58 19.24 -14.58
C GLU A 215 -17.89 18.20 -13.48
N VAL A 216 -18.64 17.14 -13.81
CA VAL A 216 -18.96 16.05 -12.85
C VAL A 216 -17.74 15.18 -12.54
N ASP A 217 -16.85 14.96 -13.52
CA ASP A 217 -15.61 14.21 -13.30
C ASP A 217 -14.66 15.05 -12.44
N ILE A 218 -14.61 16.37 -12.63
CA ILE A 218 -13.79 17.28 -11.78
C ILE A 218 -14.27 17.29 -10.34
N TRP A 219 -15.58 17.32 -10.10
CA TRP A 219 -16.16 17.16 -8.76
C TRP A 219 -15.73 15.82 -8.13
N ALA A 220 -15.83 14.74 -8.86
CA ALA A 220 -15.45 13.40 -8.38
C ALA A 220 -13.95 13.32 -8.06
N VAL A 221 -13.07 13.95 -8.88
CA VAL A 221 -11.63 14.09 -8.58
C VAL A 221 -11.41 14.88 -7.29
N GLY A 222 -12.18 15.92 -7.04
CA GLY A 222 -12.17 16.68 -5.79
C GLY A 222 -12.51 15.80 -4.58
N CYS A 223 -13.53 14.95 -4.69
CA CYS A 223 -13.88 13.95 -3.66
C CYS A 223 -12.74 12.93 -3.45
N ILE A 224 -12.10 12.47 -4.54
CA ILE A 224 -10.98 11.53 -4.49
C ILE A 224 -9.79 12.15 -3.74
N LEU A 225 -9.38 13.37 -4.10
CA LEU A 225 -8.28 14.08 -3.42
C LEU A 225 -8.59 14.26 -1.93
N TYR A 226 -9.82 14.68 -1.62
CA TYR A 226 -10.27 14.84 -0.23
C TYR A 226 -10.15 13.51 0.56
N ILE A 227 -10.64 12.39 -0.01
CA ILE A 227 -10.58 11.07 0.64
C ILE A 227 -9.12 10.62 0.84
N LEU A 228 -8.26 10.82 -0.16
CA LEU A 228 -6.85 10.46 -0.06
C LEU A 228 -6.15 11.22 1.07
N LEU A 229 -6.42 12.51 1.23
CA LEU A 229 -5.81 13.34 2.27
C LEU A 229 -6.39 13.12 3.67
N PHE A 230 -7.71 12.91 3.78
CA PHE A 230 -8.39 12.95 5.09
C PHE A 230 -9.02 11.61 5.49
N GLY A 231 -9.00 10.60 4.63
CA GLY A 231 -9.45 9.24 4.94
C GLY A 231 -10.97 9.07 5.04
N GLN A 232 -11.76 10.09 4.69
CA GLN A 232 -13.23 10.06 4.70
C GLN A 232 -13.79 10.88 3.54
N PRO A 233 -14.94 10.52 2.96
CA PRO A 233 -15.61 11.34 1.96
C PRO A 233 -16.04 12.71 2.52
N PRO A 234 -16.00 13.79 1.71
CA PRO A 234 -16.30 15.14 2.20
C PRO A 234 -17.75 15.32 2.69
N PHE A 235 -18.69 14.58 2.14
CA PHE A 235 -20.12 14.74 2.41
C PHE A 235 -20.74 13.55 3.15
N GLU A 236 -19.96 12.53 3.51
CA GLU A 236 -20.46 11.31 4.14
C GLU A 236 -21.23 11.62 5.43
N SER A 237 -22.35 10.92 5.63
CA SER A 237 -23.18 11.00 6.81
C SER A 237 -23.82 9.65 7.14
N LYS A 238 -24.59 9.59 8.22
CA LYS A 238 -25.25 8.35 8.68
C LYS A 238 -26.35 7.85 7.73
N SER A 239 -26.92 8.73 6.91
CA SER A 239 -27.98 8.37 5.95
C SER A 239 -27.69 8.91 4.55
N LEU A 240 -28.19 8.20 3.54
CA LEU A 240 -28.05 8.61 2.15
C LEU A 240 -28.75 9.96 1.87
N GLU A 241 -29.89 10.20 2.50
CA GLU A 241 -30.64 11.45 2.36
C GLU A 241 -29.88 12.64 2.89
N GLU A 242 -29.27 12.50 4.07
CA GLU A 242 -28.44 13.54 4.66
C GLU A 242 -27.17 13.77 3.82
N THR A 243 -26.53 12.72 3.30
CA THR A 243 -25.41 12.83 2.37
C THR A 243 -25.80 13.65 1.13
N TYR A 244 -26.94 13.35 0.51
CA TYR A 244 -27.44 14.11 -0.63
C TYR A 244 -27.82 15.55 -0.27
N SER A 245 -28.34 15.79 0.94
CA SER A 245 -28.59 17.13 1.43
C SER A 245 -27.30 17.93 1.56
N ARG A 246 -26.25 17.35 2.17
CA ARG A 246 -24.93 17.98 2.30
C ARG A 246 -24.32 18.31 0.93
N ILE A 247 -24.43 17.42 -0.06
CA ILE A 247 -23.96 17.64 -1.42
C ILE A 247 -24.70 18.84 -2.06
N ARG A 248 -26.05 18.87 -1.98
CA ARG A 248 -26.85 19.95 -2.57
C ARG A 248 -26.51 21.32 -1.97
N HIS A 249 -26.26 21.38 -0.67
CA HIS A 249 -25.91 22.63 0.04
C HIS A 249 -24.41 22.89 0.06
N ASN A 250 -23.60 22.04 -0.58
CA ASN A 250 -22.13 22.10 -0.56
C ASN A 250 -21.54 22.18 0.88
N ASN A 251 -22.14 21.43 1.80
CA ASN A 251 -21.79 21.48 3.21
C ASN A 251 -20.74 20.43 3.55
N TYR A 252 -19.48 20.85 3.57
CA TYR A 252 -18.33 20.05 3.99
C TYR A 252 -17.29 20.93 4.69
N THR A 253 -16.38 20.32 5.43
CA THR A 253 -15.30 21.03 6.14
C THR A 253 -13.95 20.48 5.68
N ILE A 254 -12.95 21.35 5.52
CA ILE A 254 -11.57 20.93 5.26
C ILE A 254 -10.81 21.02 6.58
N PRO A 255 -10.17 19.94 7.04
CA PRO A 255 -9.38 19.95 8.27
C PRO A 255 -8.29 21.03 8.24
N SER A 256 -8.04 21.66 9.39
CA SER A 256 -7.04 22.74 9.53
C SER A 256 -5.60 22.26 9.32
N SER A 257 -5.35 20.95 9.39
CA SER A 257 -4.08 20.31 9.07
C SER A 257 -3.74 20.29 7.57
N SER A 258 -4.70 20.65 6.70
CA SER A 258 -4.48 20.71 5.25
C SER A 258 -3.61 21.89 4.86
N THR A 259 -2.70 21.68 3.90
CA THR A 259 -1.96 22.80 3.30
C THR A 259 -2.92 23.76 2.57
N GLN A 260 -2.50 25.02 2.45
CA GLN A 260 -3.30 26.03 1.75
C GLN A 260 -3.52 25.65 0.27
N THR A 261 -2.51 25.07 -0.39
CA THR A 261 -2.57 24.65 -1.80
C THR A 261 -3.58 23.53 -2.01
N ALA A 262 -3.54 22.48 -1.16
CA ALA A 262 -4.52 21.39 -1.17
C ALA A 262 -5.95 21.89 -0.91
N SER A 263 -6.11 22.70 0.14
CA SER A 263 -7.39 23.31 0.50
C SER A 263 -7.99 24.15 -0.63
N ASN A 264 -7.17 24.94 -1.31
CA ASN A 264 -7.62 25.80 -2.42
C ASN A 264 -8.05 24.96 -3.63
N LEU A 265 -7.28 23.93 -3.99
CA LEU A 265 -7.64 23.05 -5.11
C LEU A 265 -8.94 22.29 -4.83
N ILE A 266 -9.10 21.72 -3.62
CA ILE A 266 -10.33 21.04 -3.21
C ILE A 266 -11.54 21.99 -3.33
N ARG A 267 -11.45 23.23 -2.80
CA ARG A 267 -12.55 24.22 -2.89
C ARG A 267 -12.92 24.58 -4.33
N LYS A 268 -11.93 24.69 -5.23
CA LYS A 268 -12.17 24.93 -6.66
C LYS A 268 -12.92 23.75 -7.30
N MET A 269 -12.46 22.51 -7.08
CA MET A 269 -13.08 21.33 -7.67
C MET A 269 -14.45 21.02 -7.07
N LEU A 270 -14.63 21.20 -5.76
CA LEU A 270 -15.90 21.00 -5.05
C LEU A 270 -16.73 22.31 -4.99
N HIS A 271 -16.72 23.11 -6.04
CA HIS A 271 -17.59 24.29 -6.13
C HIS A 271 -19.01 23.87 -6.49
N ALA A 272 -20.04 24.42 -5.78
CA ALA A 272 -21.44 24.08 -5.99
C ALA A 272 -21.89 24.36 -7.43
N ASP A 273 -21.53 25.52 -7.96
CA ASP A 273 -21.76 25.94 -9.35
C ASP A 273 -20.76 25.21 -10.27
N PRO A 274 -21.20 24.33 -11.17
CA PRO A 274 -20.34 23.57 -12.07
C PRO A 274 -19.53 24.47 -13.01
N THR A 275 -20.07 25.64 -13.39
CA THR A 275 -19.38 26.59 -14.32
C THR A 275 -18.15 27.27 -13.69
N LYS A 276 -18.04 27.24 -12.36
CA LYS A 276 -16.90 27.79 -11.59
C LYS A 276 -15.87 26.76 -11.26
N ARG A 277 -16.09 25.48 -11.60
CA ARG A 277 -15.09 24.43 -11.45
C ARG A 277 -14.03 24.57 -12.54
N PRO A 278 -12.75 24.34 -12.21
CA PRO A 278 -11.70 24.35 -13.21
C PRO A 278 -11.88 23.19 -14.20
N THR A 279 -11.41 23.37 -15.42
CA THR A 279 -11.26 22.28 -16.40
C THR A 279 -10.17 21.30 -15.96
N ALA A 280 -10.14 20.09 -16.50
CA ALA A 280 -9.07 19.12 -16.25
C ALA A 280 -7.68 19.70 -16.56
N LYS A 281 -7.57 20.53 -17.61
CA LYS A 281 -6.34 21.22 -17.99
C LYS A 281 -5.89 22.24 -16.96
N GLU A 282 -6.81 22.98 -16.35
CA GLU A 282 -6.51 23.95 -15.29
C GLU A 282 -6.15 23.22 -14.00
N VAL A 283 -6.85 22.14 -13.65
CA VAL A 283 -6.49 21.29 -12.50
C VAL A 283 -5.08 20.73 -12.67
N HIS A 284 -4.74 20.18 -13.84
CA HIS A 284 -3.41 19.64 -14.12
C HIS A 284 -2.27 20.68 -13.93
N ARG A 285 -2.58 21.96 -14.15
CA ARG A 285 -1.62 23.07 -14.00
C ARG A 285 -1.64 23.73 -12.63
N ASP A 286 -2.51 23.30 -11.72
CA ASP A 286 -2.68 23.92 -10.41
C ASP A 286 -1.38 23.89 -9.60
N ILE A 287 -1.21 24.91 -8.77
CA ILE A 287 -0.04 25.09 -7.91
C ILE A 287 0.15 23.90 -6.94
N PHE A 288 -0.91 23.22 -6.55
CA PHE A 288 -0.83 22.04 -5.70
C PHE A 288 0.13 20.97 -6.24
N PHE A 289 0.18 20.77 -7.55
CA PHE A 289 1.08 19.80 -8.19
C PHE A 289 2.51 20.32 -8.39
N LYS A 290 2.75 21.61 -8.18
CA LYS A 290 4.05 22.27 -8.42
C LYS A 290 4.76 22.71 -7.15
N SER A 291 4.01 23.04 -6.10
CA SER A 291 4.52 23.68 -4.88
C SER A 291 4.92 22.71 -3.77
N GLY A 292 5.06 21.43 -4.04
CA GLY A 292 5.44 20.46 -3.04
C GLY A 292 6.17 19.27 -3.66
N PHE A 293 6.80 18.48 -2.83
CA PHE A 293 7.45 17.26 -3.30
C PHE A 293 6.43 16.31 -3.91
N MET A 294 6.69 15.84 -5.11
CA MET A 294 5.96 14.79 -5.79
C MET A 294 6.95 13.71 -6.22
N PRO A 295 6.88 12.51 -5.66
CA PRO A 295 7.80 11.43 -6.00
C PRO A 295 7.62 11.02 -7.47
N ALA A 296 8.72 10.69 -8.16
CA ALA A 296 8.66 10.16 -9.52
C ALA A 296 8.02 8.76 -9.55
N ARG A 297 8.25 7.96 -8.50
CA ARG A 297 7.62 6.64 -8.26
C ARG A 297 7.41 6.46 -6.77
N LEU A 298 6.45 5.60 -6.41
CA LEU A 298 6.23 5.18 -5.04
C LEU A 298 6.70 3.73 -4.85
N PRO A 299 7.29 3.39 -3.69
CA PRO A 299 7.61 2.02 -3.35
C PRO A 299 6.32 1.23 -3.14
N VAL A 300 6.32 -0.06 -3.47
CA VAL A 300 5.14 -0.92 -3.27
C VAL A 300 4.73 -1.01 -1.79
N SER A 301 5.68 -0.82 -0.88
CA SER A 301 5.41 -0.74 0.56
C SER A 301 4.44 0.38 0.95
N CYS A 302 4.27 1.43 0.13
CA CYS A 302 3.28 2.50 0.39
C CYS A 302 1.83 1.98 0.44
N LEU A 303 1.56 0.81 -0.15
CA LEU A 303 0.26 0.15 -0.03
C LEU A 303 -0.10 -0.22 1.41
N THR A 304 0.87 -0.25 2.31
CA THR A 304 0.68 -0.65 3.71
C THR A 304 1.37 0.27 4.72
N MET A 305 2.44 0.96 4.32
CA MET A 305 3.25 1.81 5.19
C MET A 305 3.42 3.20 4.58
N VAL A 306 3.55 4.21 5.43
CA VAL A 306 3.86 5.57 4.98
C VAL A 306 5.28 5.58 4.41
N PRO A 307 5.51 6.04 3.17
CA PRO A 307 6.85 6.24 2.64
C PRO A 307 7.63 7.30 3.42
N LYS A 308 8.96 7.24 3.35
CA LYS A 308 9.85 8.20 3.94
C LYS A 308 10.32 9.16 2.86
N PHE A 309 9.91 10.41 2.95
CA PHE A 309 10.27 11.41 1.93
C PHE A 309 11.56 12.17 2.25
N GLY A 310 12.26 11.85 3.37
CA GLY A 310 13.52 12.46 3.76
C GLY A 310 13.40 13.98 4.01
N GLY A 311 14.53 14.70 3.98
CA GLY A 311 14.57 16.17 4.19
C GLY A 311 13.86 17.02 3.13
N HIS A 312 13.16 16.42 2.17
CA HIS A 312 12.38 17.16 1.16
C HIS A 312 11.16 17.87 1.74
N GLU A 313 10.67 17.46 2.91
CA GLU A 313 9.58 18.18 3.59
C GLU A 313 10.06 19.44 4.31
N THR A 314 11.31 19.48 4.76
CA THR A 314 11.90 20.63 5.47
C THR A 314 12.49 21.69 4.53
N SER A 315 13.01 21.29 3.38
CA SER A 315 13.62 22.20 2.39
C SER A 315 12.63 23.19 1.74
N MET A 316 11.34 22.85 1.69
CA MET A 316 10.32 23.69 1.05
C MET A 316 9.70 24.75 1.98
N MET A 317 9.96 24.71 3.29
CA MET A 317 9.55 25.79 4.20
C MET A 317 10.53 26.97 4.19
N GLU A 318 11.77 26.78 3.76
CA GLU A 318 12.80 27.83 3.73
C GLU A 318 12.86 28.62 2.41
N GLU A 319 12.38 28.08 1.29
CA GLU A 319 12.43 28.79 -0.02
C GLU A 319 11.34 29.84 -0.25
N ASN A 320 10.36 30.01 0.65
CA ASN A 320 9.31 31.01 0.50
C ASN A 320 9.61 32.35 1.17
N VAL A 321 10.84 32.59 1.64
CA VAL A 321 11.31 33.92 2.02
C VAL A 321 12.08 34.52 0.84
N ALA A 322 11.36 35.17 -0.05
CA ALA A 322 11.98 35.91 -1.14
C ALA A 322 12.95 36.97 -0.58
N PRO A 323 14.18 37.08 -1.09
CA PRO A 323 15.06 38.19 -0.75
C PRO A 323 14.49 39.48 -1.39
N ARG A 324 13.97 40.35 -0.58
CA ARG A 324 13.71 41.75 -1.05
C ARG A 324 15.05 42.41 -1.31
N GLY A 325 15.18 42.85 -2.54
CA GLY A 325 16.36 43.51 -3.08
C GLY A 325 16.88 44.65 -2.23
N THR A 326 18.17 44.71 -2.18
CA THR A 326 18.99 45.83 -1.77
C THR A 326 18.87 46.93 -2.81
N ASP A 327 18.36 48.11 -2.43
CA ASP A 327 18.99 49.37 -2.75
C ASP A 327 18.33 50.55 -1.98
N ALA A 328 19.14 51.28 -1.30
CA ALA A 328 19.23 52.72 -1.10
C ALA A 328 19.58 53.14 0.33
N ARG A 329 20.79 53.64 0.43
CA ARG A 329 21.30 54.45 1.53
C ARG A 329 20.35 55.56 1.89
N VAL A 330 20.00 55.71 3.19
CA VAL A 330 19.88 57.04 3.84
C VAL A 330 20.16 56.90 5.35
N GLN A 331 20.81 57.92 5.87
CA GLN A 331 21.46 58.09 7.16
C GLN A 331 20.53 58.04 8.38
N ARG A 332 21.16 57.68 9.53
CA ARG A 332 20.65 57.80 10.91
C ARG A 332 20.24 59.23 11.28
N PRO A 333 19.34 59.39 12.30
CA PRO A 333 19.87 59.61 13.66
C PRO A 333 19.12 58.85 14.77
N LEU A 334 19.81 58.80 15.90
CA LEU A 334 19.52 58.21 17.21
C LEU A 334 18.27 58.84 17.87
N ASN A 335 17.58 58.01 18.60
CA ASN A 335 17.00 58.11 19.95
C ASN A 335 15.55 57.60 20.05
N GLY A 336 15.30 56.73 21.01
CA GLY A 336 13.96 56.44 21.52
C GLY A 336 13.78 55.00 22.00
N ARG A 337 14.00 54.74 23.28
CA ARG A 337 13.50 53.56 24.00
C ARG A 337 11.99 53.44 23.78
N ALA A 338 11.56 52.26 23.27
CA ALA A 338 10.18 51.84 23.43
C ALA A 338 10.20 50.32 23.65
N GLY A 339 9.52 49.87 24.72
CA GLY A 339 9.55 48.55 25.27
C GLY A 339 8.97 47.48 24.32
N LEU A 340 9.52 46.30 24.43
CA LEU A 340 8.94 45.07 23.90
C LEU A 340 7.58 44.84 24.57
N ALA A 341 6.50 45.11 23.84
CA ALA A 341 5.17 44.69 24.25
C ALA A 341 5.09 43.16 24.08
N ALA A 342 4.91 42.44 25.20
CA ALA A 342 4.64 41.04 25.21
C ALA A 342 3.33 40.72 24.45
N LEU A 343 3.39 39.75 23.56
CA LEU A 343 2.21 39.23 22.87
C LEU A 343 1.16 38.72 23.89
N PRO A 344 -0.13 38.91 23.63
CA PRO A 344 -1.20 38.51 24.55
C PRO A 344 -1.19 36.97 24.81
N PRO A 345 -1.42 36.50 26.02
CA PRO A 345 -1.33 35.08 26.41
C PRO A 345 -2.20 34.12 25.60
N HIS A 346 -3.27 34.59 24.97
CA HIS A 346 -4.17 33.77 24.16
C HIS A 346 -3.59 33.38 22.77
N MET A 347 -2.55 34.06 22.28
CA MET A 347 -1.88 33.65 21.04
C MET A 347 -0.85 32.54 21.25
N VAL A 348 -0.28 32.42 22.45
CA VAL A 348 0.68 31.36 22.78
C VAL A 348 -0.03 30.02 23.02
N ALA A 349 -1.22 30.06 23.65
CA ALA A 349 -2.04 28.86 23.83
C ALA A 349 -2.52 28.24 22.51
N ASN A 350 -2.88 29.07 21.52
CA ASN A 350 -3.32 28.59 20.20
C ASN A 350 -2.20 27.91 19.38
N ASN A 351 -0.94 28.25 19.58
CA ASN A 351 0.17 27.59 18.89
C ASN A 351 0.49 26.23 19.50
N ALA A 352 0.48 26.10 20.82
CA ALA A 352 0.69 24.82 21.51
C ALA A 352 -0.47 23.83 21.27
N GLU A 353 -1.71 24.33 21.15
CA GLU A 353 -2.86 23.49 20.76
C GLU A 353 -2.81 23.12 19.26
N ARG A 354 -2.32 24.01 18.40
CA ARG A 354 -2.07 23.71 16.97
C ARG A 354 -0.98 22.67 16.78
N GLU A 355 0.13 22.76 17.51
CA GLU A 355 1.20 21.77 17.47
C GLU A 355 0.74 20.41 18.03
N LYS A 356 -0.03 20.39 19.14
CA LYS A 356 -0.67 19.16 19.65
C LYS A 356 -1.70 18.57 18.68
N ALA A 357 -2.49 19.40 17.99
CA ALA A 357 -3.45 18.95 17.00
C ALA A 357 -2.75 18.44 15.73
N GLN A 358 -1.62 19.05 15.32
CA GLN A 358 -0.79 18.55 14.23
C GLN A 358 -0.10 17.21 14.59
N GLN A 359 0.43 17.07 15.80
CA GLN A 359 0.97 15.80 16.29
C GLN A 359 -0.13 14.73 16.38
N GLN A 360 -1.31 15.04 16.91
CA GLN A 360 -2.43 14.11 16.97
C GLN A 360 -3.01 13.77 15.59
N ALA A 361 -3.00 14.69 14.62
CA ALA A 361 -3.43 14.42 13.25
C ALA A 361 -2.40 13.55 12.50
N SER A 362 -1.09 13.72 12.76
CA SER A 362 -0.04 12.83 12.24
C SER A 362 -0.06 11.45 12.92
N GLU A 363 -0.43 11.38 14.19
CA GLU A 363 -0.60 10.13 14.94
C GLU A 363 -1.89 9.37 14.57
N ALA A 364 -2.94 10.07 14.09
CA ALA A 364 -4.22 9.44 13.71
C ALA A 364 -4.20 8.79 12.32
N THR A 365 -3.17 9.03 11.51
CA THR A 365 -3.15 8.61 10.10
C THR A 365 -2.55 7.23 9.85
N PHE A 366 -1.95 6.56 10.86
CA PHE A 366 -1.35 5.26 10.65
C PHE A 366 -1.49 4.32 11.86
N ARG A 367 -2.36 3.30 11.73
CA ARG A 367 -2.29 2.08 12.53
C ARG A 367 -1.94 0.92 11.61
N GLU A 368 -0.75 0.34 11.81
CA GLU A 368 -0.47 -0.98 11.25
C GLU A 368 -1.57 -1.95 11.67
N PRO A 369 -2.01 -2.88 10.80
CA PRO A 369 -2.87 -3.97 11.22
C PRO A 369 -2.23 -4.68 12.41
N GLU A 370 -3.02 -5.02 13.42
CA GLU A 370 -2.52 -5.65 14.65
C GLU A 370 -1.73 -6.94 14.35
N ASP A 371 -2.16 -7.69 13.33
CA ASP A 371 -1.52 -8.92 12.86
C ASP A 371 -0.38 -8.69 11.83
N ALA A 372 -0.07 -7.44 11.47
CA ALA A 372 0.89 -7.09 10.43
C ALA A 372 0.76 -7.99 9.20
N TYR A 373 -0.46 -8.10 8.68
CA TYR A 373 -0.81 -8.84 7.45
C TYR A 373 -0.61 -10.37 7.51
N LEU A 374 -0.43 -10.99 8.66
CA LEU A 374 -0.31 -12.45 8.80
C LEU A 374 -1.53 -13.19 8.29
N SER A 375 -2.74 -12.73 8.62
CA SER A 375 -3.99 -13.31 8.12
C SER A 375 -4.10 -13.28 6.60
N GLN A 376 -3.64 -12.19 5.98
CA GLN A 376 -3.61 -12.06 4.52
C GLN A 376 -2.61 -13.05 3.91
N LEU A 377 -1.40 -13.15 4.47
CA LEU A 377 -0.36 -14.07 3.99
C LEU A 377 -0.82 -15.53 4.17
N PHE A 378 -1.40 -15.85 5.33
CA PHE A 378 -1.95 -17.17 5.59
C PHE A 378 -2.97 -17.58 4.53
N HIS A 379 -3.95 -16.69 4.27
CA HIS A 379 -4.97 -16.95 3.25
C HIS A 379 -4.37 -17.17 1.86
N GLN A 380 -3.38 -16.37 1.46
CA GLN A 380 -2.70 -16.51 0.16
C GLN A 380 -2.00 -17.87 0.02
N VAL A 381 -1.28 -18.31 1.06
CA VAL A 381 -0.57 -19.59 1.08
C VAL A 381 -1.56 -20.76 1.18
N ALA A 382 -2.63 -20.62 1.98
CA ALA A 382 -3.65 -21.65 2.10
C ALA A 382 -4.35 -21.90 0.76
N VAL A 383 -4.82 -20.85 0.10
CA VAL A 383 -5.47 -20.94 -1.23
C VAL A 383 -4.54 -21.59 -2.27
N LEU A 384 -3.23 -21.25 -2.24
CA LEU A 384 -2.25 -21.88 -3.12
C LEU A 384 -2.17 -23.39 -2.87
N LEU A 385 -2.06 -23.81 -1.60
CA LEU A 385 -1.85 -25.21 -1.21
C LEU A 385 -3.12 -26.10 -1.28
N GLU A 386 -4.32 -25.50 -1.32
CA GLU A 386 -5.58 -26.21 -1.55
C GLU A 386 -5.75 -26.67 -3.02
N GLN A 387 -4.98 -26.09 -3.93
CA GLN A 387 -5.03 -26.42 -5.34
C GLN A 387 -3.96 -27.47 -5.68
N ARG A 388 -4.22 -28.24 -6.75
CA ARG A 388 -3.23 -29.17 -7.28
C ARG A 388 -2.15 -28.39 -8.02
N ILE A 389 -0.96 -28.30 -7.44
CA ILE A 389 0.19 -27.66 -8.06
C ILE A 389 0.95 -28.74 -8.85
N PRO A 390 1.23 -28.54 -10.16
CA PRO A 390 2.06 -29.46 -10.92
C PRO A 390 3.46 -29.56 -10.32
N GLY A 391 4.03 -30.77 -10.27
CA GLY A 391 5.45 -30.97 -9.95
C GLY A 391 6.31 -30.63 -11.17
N ILE A 392 7.40 -29.91 -10.94
CA ILE A 392 8.43 -29.60 -11.97
C ILE A 392 9.82 -29.79 -11.36
N GLU A 393 10.83 -29.93 -12.23
CA GLU A 393 12.23 -30.01 -11.79
C GLU A 393 12.77 -28.64 -11.36
N GLU A 394 13.82 -28.62 -10.54
CA GLU A 394 14.41 -27.37 -10.03
C GLU A 394 15.05 -26.53 -11.17
N GLU A 395 15.61 -27.18 -12.17
CA GLU A 395 16.19 -26.56 -13.35
C GLU A 395 15.13 -25.83 -14.20
N GLU A 396 13.97 -26.44 -14.37
CA GLU A 396 12.83 -25.83 -15.07
C GLU A 396 12.30 -24.62 -14.30
N ALA A 397 12.17 -24.71 -12.99
CA ALA A 397 11.74 -23.61 -12.13
C ALA A 397 12.72 -22.42 -12.16
N ALA A 398 13.99 -22.65 -12.45
CA ALA A 398 15.01 -21.62 -12.54
C ALA A 398 15.00 -20.84 -13.86
N LEU A 399 14.20 -21.26 -14.86
CA LEU A 399 14.07 -20.53 -16.13
C LEU A 399 13.37 -19.17 -15.94
N ASP A 400 13.74 -18.19 -16.75
CA ASP A 400 13.22 -16.82 -16.67
C ASP A 400 11.69 -16.74 -16.77
N GLY A 401 11.06 -17.59 -17.56
CA GLY A 401 9.60 -17.64 -17.72
C GLY A 401 8.82 -18.06 -16.47
N TYR A 402 9.47 -18.68 -15.48
CA TYR A 402 8.87 -19.11 -14.22
C TYR A 402 9.08 -18.10 -13.09
N GLN A 403 10.15 -17.32 -13.16
CA GLN A 403 10.55 -16.36 -12.15
C GLN A 403 9.81 -15.02 -12.31
N SER A 404 9.83 -14.23 -11.24
CA SER A 404 9.23 -12.89 -11.16
C SER A 404 10.15 -11.99 -10.33
N PRO A 405 11.35 -11.63 -10.85
CA PRO A 405 12.33 -10.82 -10.12
C PRO A 405 11.75 -9.47 -9.65
N GLU A 406 10.78 -8.93 -10.40
CA GLU A 406 10.07 -7.70 -10.06
C GLU A 406 9.25 -7.80 -8.76
N CYS A 407 9.05 -9.01 -8.24
CA CYS A 407 8.34 -9.27 -6.99
C CYS A 407 9.25 -9.56 -5.80
N LEU A 408 10.55 -9.37 -5.94
CA LEU A 408 11.49 -9.45 -4.84
C LEU A 408 11.06 -8.50 -3.71
N PRO A 409 11.03 -8.93 -2.42
CA PRO A 409 10.73 -8.04 -1.32
C PRO A 409 11.78 -6.93 -1.23
N ILE A 410 11.34 -5.70 -0.92
CA ILE A 410 12.24 -4.53 -0.79
C ILE A 410 13.25 -4.77 0.34
N PHE A 411 12.80 -5.37 1.45
CA PHE A 411 13.64 -5.65 2.62
C PHE A 411 13.51 -7.10 3.07
N TRP A 412 14.65 -7.69 3.43
CA TRP A 412 14.75 -8.97 4.14
C TRP A 412 15.92 -8.93 5.11
N ILE A 413 15.94 -9.85 6.06
CA ILE A 413 17.02 -9.96 7.05
C ILE A 413 18.18 -10.72 6.42
N SER A 414 19.29 -10.00 6.14
CA SER A 414 20.50 -10.56 5.56
C SER A 414 21.36 -11.27 6.62
N LYS A 415 21.44 -10.70 7.84
CA LYS A 415 22.19 -11.24 8.97
C LYS A 415 21.38 -11.10 10.25
N TRP A 416 21.63 -11.98 11.23
CA TRP A 416 21.01 -11.89 12.54
C TRP A 416 21.90 -12.54 13.61
N VAL A 417 21.76 -12.08 14.86
CA VAL A 417 22.46 -12.58 16.03
C VAL A 417 21.50 -12.66 17.20
N ASP A 418 21.40 -13.85 17.79
CA ASP A 418 20.54 -14.12 18.92
C ASP A 418 21.30 -13.93 20.24
N TYR A 419 20.96 -12.87 20.97
CA TYR A 419 21.40 -12.58 22.33
C TYR A 419 20.20 -12.45 23.28
N SER A 420 19.13 -13.20 23.01
CA SER A 420 17.89 -13.15 23.78
C SER A 420 18.06 -13.58 25.24
N ASP A 421 19.12 -14.31 25.57
CA ASP A 421 19.45 -14.64 26.97
C ASP A 421 19.74 -13.39 27.82
N LYS A 422 20.18 -12.27 27.22
CA LYS A 422 20.57 -11.05 27.94
C LYS A 422 19.85 -9.79 27.44
N TYR A 423 19.73 -9.62 26.12
CA TYR A 423 19.35 -8.34 25.55
C TYR A 423 18.22 -8.44 24.53
N GLY A 424 18.25 -9.42 23.62
CA GLY A 424 17.34 -9.55 22.51
C GLY A 424 18.02 -10.07 21.25
N ILE A 425 17.39 -9.91 20.11
CA ILE A 425 17.91 -10.29 18.80
C ILE A 425 18.31 -9.06 17.99
N GLY A 426 19.56 -9.05 17.51
CA GLY A 426 20.07 -8.08 16.56
C GLY A 426 19.95 -8.60 15.13
N TYR A 427 19.63 -7.74 14.18
CA TYR A 427 19.52 -8.11 12.77
C TYR A 427 19.97 -6.98 11.84
N GLN A 428 20.40 -7.36 10.65
CA GLN A 428 20.76 -6.44 9.57
C GLN A 428 19.86 -6.72 8.36
N LEU A 429 19.29 -5.68 7.79
CA LEU A 429 18.52 -5.77 6.56
C LEU A 429 19.45 -5.84 5.33
N CYS A 430 18.89 -6.13 4.17
CA CYS A 430 19.62 -6.24 2.90
C CYS A 430 20.27 -4.91 2.46
N ASP A 431 19.73 -3.77 2.86
CA ASP A 431 20.26 -2.43 2.63
C ASP A 431 21.37 -2.00 3.61
N ASN A 432 21.79 -2.87 4.54
CA ASN A 432 22.72 -2.65 5.65
C ASN A 432 22.16 -1.83 6.83
N SER A 433 20.91 -1.46 6.85
CA SER A 433 20.24 -0.94 8.06
C SER A 433 20.26 -1.99 9.17
N VAL A 434 20.41 -1.57 10.41
CA VAL A 434 20.54 -2.48 11.56
C VAL A 434 19.47 -2.24 12.59
N GLY A 435 18.83 -3.31 13.05
CA GLY A 435 17.81 -3.26 14.08
C GLY A 435 18.07 -4.20 15.26
N VAL A 436 17.45 -3.90 16.38
CA VAL A 436 17.41 -4.77 17.56
C VAL A 436 15.97 -4.83 18.09
N LEU A 437 15.47 -6.03 18.28
CA LEU A 437 14.27 -6.30 19.08
C LEU A 437 14.72 -6.74 20.46
N PHE A 438 14.46 -5.91 21.47
CA PHE A 438 14.83 -6.16 22.85
C PHE A 438 13.83 -7.10 23.55
N ASN A 439 14.30 -7.74 24.65
CA ASN A 439 13.47 -8.61 25.47
C ASN A 439 12.29 -7.90 26.15
N ASP A 440 12.33 -6.56 26.23
CA ASP A 440 11.22 -5.72 26.72
C ASP A 440 10.21 -5.35 25.64
N ASN A 441 10.31 -5.97 24.44
CA ASN A 441 9.50 -5.70 23.24
C ASN A 441 9.68 -4.30 22.64
N SER A 442 10.60 -3.47 23.13
CA SER A 442 10.97 -2.26 22.41
C SER A 442 11.89 -2.59 21.24
N ARG A 443 11.91 -1.72 20.25
CA ARG A 443 12.67 -1.89 19.01
C ARG A 443 13.49 -0.64 18.73
N ILE A 444 14.65 -0.83 18.17
CA ILE A 444 15.50 0.25 17.71
C ILE A 444 16.01 -0.08 16.31
N MET A 445 16.10 0.92 15.45
CA MET A 445 16.54 0.79 14.07
C MET A 445 17.46 1.94 13.71
N LEU A 446 18.57 1.63 13.06
CA LEU A 446 19.51 2.60 12.52
C LEU A 446 19.57 2.42 11.00
N ASP A 447 19.45 3.51 10.26
CA ASP A 447 19.53 3.49 8.81
C ASP A 447 20.92 3.06 8.29
N GLN A 448 21.02 2.79 7.01
CA GLN A 448 22.25 2.37 6.33
C GLN A 448 23.40 3.39 6.57
N ALA A 449 23.09 4.67 6.43
CA ALA A 449 24.07 5.75 6.60
C ALA A 449 24.53 5.92 8.06
N GLY A 450 23.74 5.45 9.03
CA GLY A 450 24.02 5.62 10.46
C GLY A 450 23.62 6.99 10.99
N ASN A 451 22.77 7.71 10.28
CA ASN A 451 22.37 9.09 10.59
C ASN A 451 21.02 9.16 11.32
N GLU A 452 20.11 8.27 11.02
CA GLU A 452 18.75 8.31 11.53
C GLU A 452 18.44 7.09 12.40
N LEU A 453 18.01 7.37 13.61
CA LEU A 453 17.64 6.38 14.61
C LEU A 453 16.13 6.41 14.83
N THR A 454 15.47 5.26 14.63
CA THR A 454 14.06 5.07 15.01
C THR A 454 14.01 4.22 16.26
N TYR A 455 13.33 4.70 17.30
CA TYR A 455 13.04 3.93 18.50
C TYR A 455 11.54 3.73 18.64
N ILE A 456 11.12 2.48 18.85
CA ILE A 456 9.73 2.09 19.02
C ILE A 456 9.56 1.53 20.42
N GLU A 457 8.73 2.17 21.21
CA GLU A 457 8.39 1.71 22.56
C GLU A 457 7.62 0.39 22.53
N LYS A 458 7.55 -0.28 23.68
CA LYS A 458 6.66 -1.44 23.87
C LYS A 458 5.18 -1.14 23.63
N SER A 459 4.78 0.12 23.76
CA SER A 459 3.44 0.66 23.42
C SER A 459 3.20 0.83 21.91
N ASN A 460 4.19 0.54 21.06
CA ASN A 460 4.26 0.84 19.63
C ASN A 460 4.32 2.34 19.30
N LYS A 461 4.60 3.21 20.26
CA LYS A 461 4.87 4.63 19.98
C LYS A 461 6.25 4.77 19.38
N GLU A 462 6.35 5.52 18.28
CA GLU A 462 7.58 5.72 17.54
C GLU A 462 8.23 7.06 17.85
N HIS A 463 9.56 7.08 17.92
CA HIS A 463 10.38 8.25 18.12
C HIS A 463 11.52 8.24 17.11
N TYR A 464 11.79 9.40 16.52
CA TYR A 464 12.83 9.59 15.51
C TYR A 464 13.91 10.52 16.04
N PHE A 465 15.17 10.15 15.89
CA PHE A 465 16.31 10.93 16.36
C PHE A 465 17.39 11.00 15.28
N SER A 466 18.06 12.16 15.18
CA SER A 466 19.26 12.30 14.38
C SER A 466 20.48 11.92 15.21
N MET A 467 21.33 11.05 14.68
CA MET A 467 22.60 10.66 15.32
C MET A 467 23.64 11.78 15.27
N GLN A 468 23.46 12.78 14.40
CA GLN A 468 24.40 13.90 14.22
C GLN A 468 24.15 15.03 15.22
N ASN A 469 22.88 15.28 15.59
CA ASN A 469 22.51 16.44 16.40
C ASN A 469 22.63 16.22 17.92
N GLY A 470 23.01 15.02 18.39
CA GLY A 470 23.19 14.74 19.82
C GLY A 470 21.90 14.73 20.66
N GLU A 471 20.72 14.74 20.06
CA GLU A 471 19.41 14.84 20.72
C GLU A 471 18.88 13.51 21.28
N ILE A 472 19.70 12.49 21.38
CA ILE A 472 19.27 11.18 21.88
C ILE A 472 19.10 11.23 23.41
N PRO A 473 17.91 10.90 23.93
CA PRO A 473 17.67 10.85 25.37
C PRO A 473 18.66 9.92 26.08
N MET A 474 19.18 10.34 27.24
CA MET A 474 20.11 9.52 28.04
C MET A 474 19.58 8.14 28.40
N THR A 475 18.25 8.00 28.49
CA THR A 475 17.57 6.72 28.74
C THR A 475 17.79 5.70 27.63
N LEU A 476 18.08 6.12 26.41
CA LEU A 476 18.32 5.25 25.25
C LEU A 476 19.79 4.91 25.05
N ASN A 477 20.74 5.54 25.76
CA ASN A 477 22.18 5.36 25.57
C ASN A 477 22.60 3.88 25.60
N LYS A 478 22.08 3.08 26.54
CA LYS A 478 22.40 1.64 26.63
C LYS A 478 21.92 0.89 25.39
N LYS A 479 20.71 1.19 24.88
CA LYS A 479 20.13 0.54 23.69
C LYS A 479 20.91 0.93 22.43
N VAL A 480 21.28 2.20 22.32
CA VAL A 480 22.11 2.69 21.20
C VAL A 480 23.49 2.07 21.20
N THR A 481 24.12 1.93 22.37
CA THR A 481 25.42 1.25 22.50
C THR A 481 25.32 -0.21 22.07
N LEU A 482 24.29 -0.93 22.49
CA LEU A 482 24.05 -2.31 22.07
C LEU A 482 23.82 -2.41 20.56
N LEU A 483 23.04 -1.49 19.97
CA LEU A 483 22.81 -1.44 18.52
C LEU A 483 24.12 -1.27 17.75
N LYS A 484 25.01 -0.35 18.20
CA LYS A 484 26.34 -0.14 17.60
C LYS A 484 27.19 -1.40 17.71
N TYR A 485 27.17 -2.07 18.86
CA TYR A 485 27.87 -3.33 19.06
C TYR A 485 27.35 -4.43 18.10
N PHE A 486 26.03 -4.61 17.98
CA PHE A 486 25.46 -5.56 17.04
C PHE A 486 25.85 -5.23 15.59
N ARG A 487 25.85 -3.94 15.21
CA ARG A 487 26.27 -3.48 13.88
C ARG A 487 27.71 -3.90 13.58
N SER A 488 28.64 -3.58 14.49
CA SER A 488 30.05 -3.94 14.32
C SER A 488 30.22 -5.45 14.24
N TYR A 489 29.66 -6.19 15.18
CA TYR A 489 29.77 -7.65 15.19
C TYR A 489 29.24 -8.30 13.89
N MET A 490 28.07 -7.87 13.41
CA MET A 490 27.51 -8.42 12.17
C MET A 490 28.32 -8.05 10.93
N ASN A 491 28.94 -6.86 10.90
CA ASN A 491 29.78 -6.46 9.79
C ASN A 491 31.10 -7.24 9.76
N ASP A 492 31.71 -7.44 10.92
CA ASP A 492 33.02 -8.02 11.03
C ASP A 492 33.04 -9.55 10.95
N HIS A 493 31.96 -10.21 11.37
CA HIS A 493 31.95 -11.67 11.58
C HIS A 493 30.93 -12.45 10.76
N LEU A 494 29.95 -11.78 10.10
CA LEU A 494 28.89 -12.47 9.37
C LEU A 494 28.89 -12.13 7.89
N VAL A 495 28.68 -13.16 7.07
CA VAL A 495 28.55 -13.00 5.61
C VAL A 495 27.13 -12.57 5.25
N LYS A 496 27.00 -11.59 4.36
CA LYS A 496 25.72 -11.09 3.86
C LYS A 496 25.07 -12.11 2.93
N ALA A 497 23.76 -12.30 3.06
CA ALA A 497 22.97 -13.12 2.16
C ALA A 497 22.25 -12.24 1.14
N GLY A 498 22.27 -12.64 -0.15
CA GLY A 498 21.56 -11.93 -1.21
C GLY A 498 22.31 -10.66 -1.68
N GLU A 499 23.62 -10.74 -1.90
CA GLU A 499 24.39 -9.69 -2.58
C GLU A 499 24.01 -9.62 -4.06
N GLY A 500 23.84 -8.40 -4.61
CA GLY A 500 23.65 -8.15 -6.05
C GLY A 500 22.24 -7.79 -6.48
N SER A 501 21.28 -7.59 -5.56
CA SER A 501 19.99 -7.03 -5.96
C SER A 501 20.09 -5.50 -6.08
N GLU A 502 19.87 -4.99 -7.30
CA GLU A 502 19.76 -3.54 -7.53
C GLU A 502 18.49 -2.99 -6.88
N GLN A 503 18.62 -1.87 -6.17
CA GLN A 503 17.47 -1.12 -5.66
C GLN A 503 16.66 -0.55 -6.83
N ARG A 504 15.35 -0.72 -6.79
CA ARG A 504 14.45 -0.13 -7.78
C ARG A 504 14.29 1.36 -7.49
N VAL A 505 14.03 2.12 -8.54
CA VAL A 505 13.69 3.55 -8.41
C VAL A 505 12.48 3.69 -7.48
N GLY A 506 12.62 4.47 -6.42
CA GLY A 506 11.59 4.71 -5.40
C GLY A 506 11.67 3.80 -4.16
N ASP A 507 12.49 2.73 -4.17
CA ASP A 507 12.68 1.89 -2.98
C ASP A 507 13.41 2.64 -1.85
N ASP A 508 14.16 3.69 -2.18
CA ASP A 508 14.79 4.65 -1.25
C ASP A 508 13.76 5.38 -0.38
N LEU A 509 12.52 5.51 -0.87
CA LEU A 509 11.41 6.08 -0.12
C LEU A 509 10.72 5.04 0.79
N ALA A 510 11.10 3.77 0.72
CA ALA A 510 10.47 2.73 1.51
C ALA A 510 10.90 2.85 2.99
N ARG A 511 9.91 2.86 3.88
CA ARG A 511 10.15 2.86 5.31
C ARG A 511 10.80 1.55 5.74
N LEU A 512 11.82 1.63 6.58
CA LEU A 512 12.52 0.47 7.13
C LEU A 512 11.56 -0.38 8.00
N PRO A 513 11.38 -1.67 7.69
CA PRO A 513 10.57 -2.53 8.52
C PRO A 513 11.35 -2.96 9.78
N THR A 514 10.63 -3.10 10.89
CA THR A 514 11.19 -3.62 12.13
C THR A 514 10.79 -5.06 12.37
N LEU A 515 11.62 -5.82 13.08
CA LEU A 515 11.28 -7.17 13.52
C LEU A 515 10.21 -7.09 14.61
N ARG A 516 9.07 -7.74 14.42
CA ARG A 516 7.95 -7.78 15.38
C ARG A 516 7.99 -9.00 16.28
N VAL A 517 8.10 -10.17 15.67
CA VAL A 517 8.08 -11.47 16.35
C VAL A 517 9.09 -12.37 15.70
N TRP A 518 9.71 -13.21 16.50
CA TRP A 518 10.55 -14.28 16.02
C TRP A 518 10.50 -15.48 16.97
N PHE A 519 10.77 -16.66 16.45
CA PHE A 519 11.00 -17.85 17.25
C PHE A 519 11.88 -18.85 16.51
N ARG A 520 12.44 -19.80 17.27
CA ARG A 520 13.23 -20.90 16.74
C ARG A 520 12.48 -22.22 16.85
N THR A 521 12.67 -23.06 15.85
CA THR A 521 12.34 -24.48 15.87
C THR A 521 13.63 -25.31 15.82
N LYS A 522 13.51 -26.62 15.80
CA LYS A 522 14.68 -27.50 15.61
C LYS A 522 15.31 -27.33 14.21
N SER A 523 14.53 -26.95 13.22
CA SER A 523 14.94 -26.92 11.81
C SER A 523 15.10 -25.51 11.23
N ALA A 524 14.55 -24.47 11.86
CA ALA A 524 14.57 -23.13 11.29
C ALA A 524 14.43 -22.02 12.34
N ILE A 525 14.80 -20.79 11.97
CA ILE A 525 14.34 -19.57 12.63
C ILE A 525 13.27 -18.91 11.76
N VAL A 526 12.21 -18.44 12.41
CA VAL A 526 11.09 -17.72 11.80
C VAL A 526 11.11 -16.27 12.27
N LEU A 527 11.03 -15.34 11.33
CA LEU A 527 11.17 -13.91 11.55
C LEU A 527 10.00 -13.20 10.85
N HIS A 528 9.27 -12.36 11.57
CA HIS A 528 8.14 -11.60 11.03
C HIS A 528 8.42 -10.10 11.14
N LEU A 529 8.44 -9.41 9.99
CA LEU A 529 8.69 -7.98 9.88
C LEU A 529 7.38 -7.17 9.92
N SER A 530 7.46 -5.90 10.31
CA SER A 530 6.32 -4.99 10.42
C SER A 530 5.59 -4.73 9.09
N ASN A 531 6.29 -4.87 7.95
CA ASN A 531 5.69 -4.79 6.62
C ASN A 531 4.93 -6.06 6.17
N GLY A 532 4.80 -7.06 7.06
CA GLY A 532 4.13 -8.33 6.81
C GLY A 532 5.01 -9.42 6.19
N THR A 533 6.27 -9.12 5.86
CA THR A 533 7.18 -10.13 5.34
C THR A 533 7.48 -11.18 6.41
N VAL A 534 7.23 -12.45 6.11
CA VAL A 534 7.66 -13.59 6.92
C VAL A 534 8.88 -14.22 6.27
N GLN A 535 9.96 -14.31 7.02
CA GLN A 535 11.21 -14.95 6.60
C GLN A 535 11.48 -16.19 7.44
N ILE A 536 11.86 -17.30 6.78
CA ILE A 536 12.22 -18.56 7.41
C ILE A 536 13.62 -18.96 6.92
N ASN A 537 14.57 -19.05 7.85
CA ASN A 537 15.92 -19.51 7.53
C ASN A 537 16.08 -20.94 8.03
N PHE A 538 16.26 -21.89 7.14
CA PHE A 538 16.43 -23.30 7.43
C PHE A 538 17.88 -23.57 7.83
N PHE A 539 18.08 -24.36 8.89
CA PHE A 539 19.43 -24.65 9.44
C PHE A 539 20.15 -25.74 8.70
N ASN A 540 19.43 -26.72 8.14
CA ASN A 540 20.02 -27.92 7.55
C ASN A 540 20.77 -27.63 6.24
N ASP A 541 20.22 -26.76 5.41
CA ASP A 541 20.72 -26.48 4.06
C ASP A 541 20.94 -24.99 3.81
N HIS A 542 20.84 -24.17 4.87
CA HIS A 542 21.05 -22.72 4.82
C HIS A 542 20.16 -21.94 3.85
N VAL A 543 19.10 -22.57 3.32
CA VAL A 543 18.12 -21.89 2.47
C VAL A 543 17.35 -20.88 3.29
N LYS A 544 17.11 -19.72 2.70
CA LYS A 544 16.20 -18.71 3.24
C LYS A 544 14.99 -18.60 2.35
N MET A 545 13.83 -18.56 2.96
CA MET A 545 12.56 -18.35 2.28
C MET A 545 11.90 -17.08 2.82
N MET A 546 11.54 -16.16 1.94
CA MET A 546 10.86 -14.91 2.27
C MET A 546 9.52 -14.88 1.56
N MET A 547 8.46 -14.61 2.29
CA MET A 547 7.11 -14.46 1.76
C MET A 547 6.61 -13.06 2.04
N CYS A 548 6.20 -12.36 0.99
CA CYS A 548 5.68 -11.00 1.08
C CYS A 548 4.20 -10.99 0.70
N PRO A 549 3.28 -10.66 1.62
CA PRO A 549 1.85 -10.62 1.34
C PRO A 549 1.49 -9.53 0.32
N LEU A 550 2.30 -8.46 0.25
CA LEU A 550 2.09 -7.35 -0.68
C LEU A 550 2.49 -7.71 -2.10
N MET A 551 3.65 -8.36 -2.25
CA MET A 551 4.13 -8.84 -3.54
C MET A 551 3.38 -10.09 -4.00
N GLN A 552 2.65 -10.76 -3.11
CA GLN A 552 2.01 -12.07 -3.35
C GLN A 552 3.02 -13.05 -3.95
N ALA A 553 4.21 -13.05 -3.38
CA ALA A 553 5.36 -13.77 -3.90
C ALA A 553 6.14 -14.45 -2.77
N VAL A 554 6.87 -15.48 -3.16
CA VAL A 554 7.87 -16.15 -2.34
C VAL A 554 9.23 -16.04 -3.02
N THR A 555 10.25 -15.73 -2.23
CA THR A 555 11.64 -15.71 -2.66
C THR A 555 12.44 -16.75 -1.89
N PHE A 556 13.24 -17.53 -2.59
CA PHE A 556 14.20 -18.46 -2.02
C PHE A 556 15.62 -17.94 -2.26
N ILE A 557 16.47 -18.00 -1.24
CA ILE A 557 17.91 -17.85 -1.39
C ILE A 557 18.50 -19.23 -1.10
N ASP A 558 19.09 -19.85 -2.12
CA ASP A 558 19.66 -21.20 -2.01
C ASP A 558 21.05 -21.18 -1.33
N GLN A 559 21.62 -22.36 -1.13
CA GLN A 559 22.98 -22.53 -0.56
C GLN A 559 24.09 -21.87 -1.42
N ASN A 560 23.84 -21.68 -2.72
CA ASN A 560 24.75 -21.03 -3.68
C ASN A 560 24.50 -19.52 -3.74
N LYS A 561 23.66 -18.96 -2.86
CA LYS A 561 23.25 -17.56 -2.79
C LYS A 561 22.42 -17.08 -3.98
N ARG A 562 21.94 -17.97 -4.86
CA ARG A 562 21.03 -17.59 -5.95
C ARG A 562 19.68 -17.21 -5.38
N MET A 563 19.12 -16.12 -5.89
CA MET A 563 17.80 -15.62 -5.51
C MET A 563 16.79 -16.01 -6.57
N LEU A 564 15.78 -16.77 -6.17
CA LEU A 564 14.70 -17.25 -7.03
C LEU A 564 13.38 -16.72 -6.47
N THR A 565 12.72 -15.85 -7.23
CA THR A 565 11.47 -15.21 -6.80
C THR A 565 10.31 -15.62 -7.70
N TYR A 566 9.21 -16.04 -7.08
CA TYR A 566 8.01 -16.53 -7.76
C TYR A 566 6.77 -15.83 -7.25
N LYS A 567 5.92 -15.33 -8.14
CA LYS A 567 4.54 -14.99 -7.78
C LYS A 567 3.81 -16.27 -7.36
N LEU A 568 2.97 -16.20 -6.32
CA LEU A 568 2.20 -17.37 -5.88
C LEU A 568 1.27 -17.88 -7.00
N SER A 569 0.75 -16.98 -7.83
CA SER A 569 -0.02 -17.34 -9.02
C SER A 569 0.79 -18.09 -10.09
N ASN A 570 2.09 -17.79 -10.22
CA ASN A 570 2.96 -18.51 -11.16
C ASN A 570 3.26 -19.92 -10.68
N LEU A 571 3.51 -20.12 -9.38
CA LEU A 571 3.68 -21.46 -8.81
C LEU A 571 2.43 -22.34 -9.00
N GLN A 572 1.25 -21.74 -8.87
CA GLN A 572 0.00 -22.44 -9.12
C GLN A 572 -0.14 -22.88 -10.58
N ARG A 573 0.27 -22.03 -11.51
CA ARG A 573 0.04 -22.20 -12.95
C ARG A 573 1.12 -23.05 -13.61
N ASN A 574 2.36 -22.75 -13.32
CA ASN A 574 3.52 -23.31 -14.01
C ASN A 574 4.09 -24.52 -13.28
N GLY A 575 3.69 -24.72 -12.03
CA GLY A 575 4.22 -25.79 -11.19
C GLY A 575 5.23 -25.30 -10.15
N CYS A 576 5.62 -26.22 -9.29
CA CYS A 576 6.53 -25.97 -8.17
C CYS A 576 7.39 -27.20 -7.92
N PRO A 577 8.72 -27.07 -7.74
CA PRO A 577 9.55 -28.16 -7.29
C PRO A 577 9.05 -28.74 -5.95
N GLU A 578 9.08 -30.05 -5.80
CA GLU A 578 8.57 -30.74 -4.61
C GLU A 578 9.21 -30.19 -3.32
N LYS A 579 10.49 -29.90 -3.36
CA LYS A 579 11.25 -29.31 -2.26
C LYS A 579 10.71 -27.93 -1.84
N PHE A 580 10.33 -27.08 -2.81
CA PHE A 580 9.73 -25.77 -2.52
C PHE A 580 8.30 -25.94 -1.98
N LEU A 581 7.54 -26.86 -2.55
CA LEU A 581 6.19 -27.16 -2.08
C LEU A 581 6.18 -27.64 -0.62
N HIS A 582 7.14 -28.51 -0.25
CA HIS A 582 7.31 -28.95 1.14
C HIS A 582 7.60 -27.77 2.08
N ARG A 583 8.45 -26.82 1.66
CA ARG A 583 8.75 -25.61 2.45
C ARG A 583 7.55 -24.66 2.57
N LEU A 584 6.73 -24.55 1.53
CA LEU A 584 5.50 -23.76 1.59
C LEU A 584 4.48 -24.36 2.57
N LYS A 585 4.37 -25.71 2.62
CA LYS A 585 3.54 -26.40 3.64
C LYS A 585 4.07 -26.14 5.06
N TYR A 586 5.37 -26.22 5.26
CA TYR A 586 6.00 -25.87 6.54
C TYR A 586 5.74 -24.42 6.91
N ALA A 587 5.88 -23.49 5.95
CA ALA A 587 5.63 -22.07 6.18
C ALA A 587 4.19 -21.78 6.59
N LYS A 588 3.19 -22.44 5.99
CA LYS A 588 1.79 -22.33 6.40
C LYS A 588 1.63 -22.60 7.90
N THR A 589 2.20 -23.71 8.38
CA THR A 589 2.16 -24.07 9.81
C THR A 589 2.88 -23.04 10.70
N MET A 590 3.99 -22.45 10.22
CA MET A 590 4.70 -21.43 10.97
C MET A 590 3.91 -20.11 11.05
N ILE A 591 3.20 -19.74 9.98
CA ILE A 591 2.31 -18.57 9.97
C ILE A 591 1.13 -18.78 10.93
N GLU A 592 0.51 -19.97 10.94
CA GLU A 592 -0.54 -20.32 11.91
C GLU A 592 -0.06 -20.15 13.36
N ARG A 593 1.17 -20.58 13.63
CA ARG A 593 1.77 -20.40 14.96
C ARG A 593 1.98 -18.93 15.29
N LEU A 594 2.52 -18.11 14.36
CA LEU A 594 2.66 -16.66 14.55
C LEU A 594 1.32 -15.98 14.86
N MET A 595 0.24 -16.40 14.20
CA MET A 595 -1.12 -15.87 14.44
C MET A 595 -1.65 -16.27 15.83
N SER A 596 -1.39 -17.50 16.26
CA SER A 596 -1.81 -18.01 17.58
C SER A 596 -1.06 -17.28 18.70
N ASP A 597 0.24 -17.11 18.57
CA ASP A 597 1.08 -16.40 19.54
C ASP A 597 0.72 -14.91 19.60
N ALA A 598 0.38 -14.26 18.48
CA ALA A 598 -0.11 -12.88 18.44
C ALA A 598 -1.43 -12.71 19.22
N ASN A 599 -2.36 -13.65 19.12
CA ASN A 599 -3.62 -13.64 19.86
C ASN A 599 -3.42 -13.85 21.38
N VAL A 600 -2.42 -14.64 21.78
CA VAL A 600 -2.08 -14.86 23.20
C VAL A 600 -1.44 -13.62 23.81
N VAL A 601 -0.60 -12.90 23.08
CA VAL A 601 0.03 -11.64 23.54
C VAL A 601 -1.01 -10.53 23.69
N ALA A 602 -2.03 -10.48 22.83
CA ALA A 602 -3.14 -9.51 22.95
C ALA A 602 -4.02 -9.75 24.19
N HIS A 603 -4.12 -11.01 24.68
CA HIS A 603 -5.00 -11.38 25.78
C HIS A 603 -4.28 -11.59 27.14
N ASN A 604 -2.95 -11.72 27.18
CA ASN A 604 -2.24 -11.95 28.44
C ASN A 604 -0.76 -11.52 28.40
N PRO A 605 -0.41 -10.27 28.76
CA PRO A 605 0.98 -9.79 28.70
C PRO A 605 1.95 -10.47 29.69
N SER A 606 1.48 -11.36 30.57
CA SER A 606 2.29 -12.00 31.61
C SER A 606 2.79 -13.42 31.29
N ARG A 607 2.48 -14.01 30.12
CA ARG A 607 2.83 -15.41 29.81
C ARG A 607 4.02 -15.60 28.84
N GLN A 608 4.91 -14.61 28.69
CA GLN A 608 6.16 -14.80 27.93
C GLN A 608 7.27 -15.55 28.68
N ALA A 609 7.02 -16.03 29.90
CA ALA A 609 8.04 -16.62 30.76
C ALA A 609 8.16 -18.17 30.72
N ASP A 610 7.23 -18.88 30.06
CA ASP A 610 7.23 -20.35 30.05
C ASP A 610 7.44 -20.98 28.67
N VAL A 611 8.61 -20.74 28.09
CA VAL A 611 9.17 -21.62 27.06
C VAL A 611 10.20 -22.53 27.74
N PRO A 612 10.14 -23.86 27.62
CA PRO A 612 11.08 -24.75 28.31
C PRO A 612 12.53 -24.39 27.97
N ARG A 613 13.29 -24.02 28.99
CA ARG A 613 14.73 -23.78 28.90
C ARG A 613 15.42 -25.10 28.54
N GLY A 614 15.59 -25.37 27.24
CA GLY A 614 16.44 -26.42 26.73
C GLY A 614 17.75 -25.81 26.28
N MET A 615 18.82 -26.15 26.95
CA MET A 615 20.24 -25.91 26.71
C MET A 615 20.59 -25.06 25.47
N ALA A 616 20.94 -23.81 25.70
CA ALA A 616 21.51 -22.91 24.71
C ALA A 616 22.98 -23.24 24.47
N SER A 617 23.31 -23.80 23.33
CA SER A 617 24.66 -23.69 22.78
C SER A 617 24.64 -22.61 21.71
N ALA A 618 25.36 -21.53 21.94
CA ALA A 618 25.61 -20.50 20.95
C ALA A 618 26.35 -21.13 19.75
N ARG A 619 25.64 -21.30 18.63
CA ARG A 619 26.28 -21.61 17.36
C ARG A 619 25.86 -20.56 16.34
N SER A 620 26.83 -19.80 15.90
CA SER A 620 26.72 -18.91 14.74
C SER A 620 26.41 -19.75 13.50
N ALA A 621 25.36 -19.39 12.77
CA ALA A 621 25.07 -20.00 11.47
C ALA A 621 25.90 -19.31 10.37
N SER A 622 27.18 -19.55 10.34
CA SER A 622 28.05 -19.40 9.16
C SER A 622 29.07 -20.54 9.20
N ALA A 623 29.17 -21.27 8.11
CA ALA A 623 30.16 -22.32 7.95
C ALA A 623 31.57 -21.72 7.99
N GLY A 624 32.46 -22.32 8.82
CA GLY A 624 33.91 -22.27 8.67
C GLY A 624 34.66 -21.33 9.60
N SER A 625 35.19 -21.89 10.59
CA SER A 625 36.52 -21.94 11.20
C SER A 625 36.44 -21.98 12.72
N ARG A 626 36.99 -23.09 13.27
CA ARG A 626 37.17 -23.31 14.70
C ARG A 626 38.33 -22.50 15.19
N GLY A 627 38.11 -21.62 16.18
CA GLY A 627 39.15 -21.05 17.06
C GLY A 627 38.60 -21.04 18.49
N PRO A 628 39.45 -21.27 19.52
CA PRO A 628 38.98 -21.50 20.88
C PRO A 628 38.46 -20.21 21.52
N ILE A 629 37.28 -20.32 22.14
CA ILE A 629 36.69 -19.23 22.92
C ILE A 629 37.27 -19.27 24.34
N HIS A 630 37.99 -18.22 24.69
CA HIS A 630 38.35 -17.91 26.09
C HIS A 630 37.12 -17.33 26.80
N ASN A 631 36.71 -17.98 27.88
CA ASN A 631 35.82 -17.40 28.88
C ASN A 631 36.47 -16.22 29.57
N GLY A 632 35.98 -15.01 29.36
CA GLY A 632 36.41 -13.81 30.04
C GLY A 632 35.24 -12.85 30.19
N SER A 633 34.67 -12.85 31.38
CA SER A 633 33.76 -11.82 31.87
C SER A 633 34.54 -10.54 32.10
N HIS A 634 34.43 -9.51 31.23
CA HIS A 634 34.66 -8.09 31.60
C HIS A 634 34.25 -7.16 30.46
N LEU A 635 33.39 -6.22 30.78
CA LEU A 635 33.16 -4.99 30.01
C LEU A 635 34.46 -4.18 30.04
N PRO A 636 34.98 -3.64 28.93
CA PRO A 636 36.14 -2.74 29.00
C PRO A 636 35.73 -1.39 29.57
N GLN A 637 36.36 -1.03 30.69
CA GLN A 637 36.45 0.35 31.16
C GLN A 637 37.35 1.14 30.21
N SER A 638 36.95 2.38 29.95
CA SER A 638 37.73 3.37 29.22
C SER A 638 39.15 3.50 29.77
N ALA A 639 40.16 3.28 28.95
CA ALA A 639 41.53 3.71 29.21
C ALA A 639 42.01 4.61 28.09
N SER A 640 42.33 5.81 28.46
CA SER A 640 43.05 6.82 27.71
C SER A 640 44.54 6.46 27.59
N GLY A 641 45.12 6.70 26.41
CA GLY A 641 46.48 7.20 26.29
C GLY A 641 47.57 6.24 25.85
N SER A 642 48.21 6.66 24.81
CA SER A 642 49.63 6.67 24.43
C SER A 642 50.13 5.66 23.38
N ASN A 643 50.49 6.27 22.28
CA ASN A 643 51.58 5.98 21.30
C ASN A 643 52.44 4.74 21.52
N ILE A 644 52.65 3.94 20.49
CA ILE A 644 53.97 3.51 20.00
C ILE A 644 53.87 3.10 18.51
N HIS A 645 54.80 3.60 17.73
CA HIS A 645 55.04 3.45 16.29
C HIS A 645 55.60 2.07 15.89
N PRO A 646 55.61 1.72 14.58
CA PRO A 646 55.80 0.36 14.07
C PRO A 646 57.26 0.02 13.76
N ARG A 647 57.58 -1.24 13.74
CA ARG A 647 58.68 -1.78 12.90
C ARG A 647 58.42 -3.20 12.43
N ARG A 648 58.47 -3.29 11.10
CA ARG A 648 58.66 -4.40 10.15
C ARG A 648 57.49 -5.30 9.89
#